data_43842a09fd70e17a7edb29b2061fe9d4
#
_entry.id   43842a09fd70e17a7edb29b2061fe9d4
#
_cell.length_a   1.000
_cell.length_b   1.000
_cell.length_c   1.000
_cell.angle_alpha   90.00
_cell.angle_beta   90.00
_cell.angle_gamma   90.00
#
_symmetry.space_group_name_H-M   'P 1'
#
loop_
_entity.id
_entity.type
_entity.pdbx_description
1 polymer ?
#
loop_
_entity_poly.entity_id
_entity_poly.type
_entity_poly.pdbx_seq_one_letter_code
_entity_poly.pdbx_strand_id
1 'polypeptide(L)'
;MKSIGLYLLAASFFALPLQAQLTKPEATSTEQLMNSVQERNEHRAQSILHSYPIRNVGPVTMSGRVSDIAVHPDTARIFYVGFGSAGIFKTTNGGATMQPVFDNQGGAMGIGDIAISNSNPNILWAGTGENNSSRSTYAGTGVYKTTDAGNTWTLMGLEGTQHIGRIIIHPENPDVVWVGSMGALYSQNEDRGVYLTTDGGQTWKKTLFVNDNTGVIDLIIHPENPDLLWAATWERSREAWNFVESGAGSAVYHSKDGGNNWELASDGLPTGATLGRIGLSISADNPDRIYALIDNQDVRKVESNNTGNRGLLADEFRDMNSKDFLSLNNEELNQFLRRNGFPTKYTAKSVKEDIRTSTYPPSALADFLGDANAELFDTEVIGAEVYKTDNGGESWEITHDIALDNVYFAYGYYFGEIRVDPSDANTLYIMGVPMLKSTDAGKNWTPIAENQRIHVDHQALWINPKDGEHLLLGNDGGLYESKDGGENFIHHNVAPVGQFYTVNVDMDTPYNIYGGLQDNGTWKGSSRSTPNREQPWERLYGGDGMHVNPHPENSDIVYVGFQYGNYVRRDLSDGSSYRITPRHEVGEDRYRYNWNTPVELSHHNPDIVYFGSQRLNRSFDEGKSWKAISPDLSYNLPNGDVPFSTITTIAESPLSFEIIWIGTDDGKVQRTTDGGATWVDVSEGLPAYRWISEVHASSHDPSTAYVSLNGYRFDEFVTYVYKTTDFGETWVSVKGNLPDDVVNIVIQDPIQPQILYAGLDHGSYISLNDGKEWHLLNNIPNVASYDMVVHPRDLELVVATHGRSMYVLDVTAFHELVPRINESTTLFSLSDMRYSSRWGAQSVDYRDPFEPNFEALFFVQESSSRKRNQTTSSFEVVIDVKQDDASLYSTTMDVQKGFNTFHWNLWNPTTNSYLEKGTYTVQITNGSTTHEQSFEIK
;
A
#
# COMPACT_ATOMS: atom_id res chain seq x y z
N MET A 1 37.69 -27.97 -75.19
CA MET A 1 38.11 -27.74 -73.82
C MET A 1 37.08 -26.77 -73.22
N LYS A 2 36.21 -27.28 -72.34
CA LYS A 2 35.13 -26.56 -71.69
C LYS A 2 35.59 -26.17 -70.30
N SER A 3 35.65 -24.86 -70.03
CA SER A 3 35.86 -24.34 -68.68
C SER A 3 34.56 -24.28 -67.89
N ILE A 4 34.50 -24.95 -66.75
CA ILE A 4 33.41 -24.96 -65.79
C ILE A 4 33.66 -23.80 -64.83
N GLY A 5 32.73 -22.81 -64.82
CA GLY A 5 32.70 -21.73 -63.80
C GLY A 5 32.01 -22.18 -62.52
N LEU A 6 32.69 -22.08 -61.39
CA LEU A 6 32.17 -22.37 -60.08
C LEU A 6 31.49 -21.11 -59.55
N TYR A 7 30.16 -21.14 -59.38
CA TYR A 7 29.41 -20.12 -58.66
C TYR A 7 29.41 -20.43 -57.14
N LEU A 8 30.09 -19.63 -56.35
CA LEU A 8 29.95 -19.63 -54.90
C LEU A 8 28.70 -18.87 -54.51
N LEU A 9 27.67 -19.56 -54.03
CA LEU A 9 26.56 -18.97 -53.32
C LEU A 9 27.01 -18.62 -51.92
N ALA A 10 27.12 -17.33 -51.63
CA ALA A 10 27.27 -16.85 -50.25
C ALA A 10 25.85 -16.86 -49.60
N ALA A 11 25.60 -17.86 -48.74
CA ALA A 11 24.42 -17.87 -47.87
C ALA A 11 24.66 -16.89 -46.71
N SER A 12 24.04 -15.72 -46.77
CA SER A 12 23.98 -14.78 -45.68
C SER A 12 23.04 -15.38 -44.63
N PHE A 13 23.54 -15.95 -43.58
CA PHE A 13 22.78 -16.25 -42.38
C PHE A 13 22.46 -14.90 -41.71
N PHE A 14 21.22 -14.43 -41.89
CA PHE A 14 20.63 -13.49 -40.98
C PHE A 14 20.42 -14.21 -39.65
N ALA A 15 21.31 -14.01 -38.70
CA ALA A 15 21.00 -14.32 -37.30
C ALA A 15 19.93 -13.34 -36.87
N LEU A 16 18.68 -13.77 -36.85
CA LEU A 16 17.64 -13.13 -36.06
C LEU A 16 18.15 -13.22 -34.60
N PRO A 17 18.21 -12.13 -33.86
CA PRO A 17 18.44 -12.23 -32.43
C PRO A 17 17.32 -13.12 -31.87
N LEU A 18 17.66 -14.25 -31.28
CA LEU A 18 16.78 -14.94 -30.36
C LEU A 18 16.55 -13.92 -29.22
N GLN A 19 15.42 -13.23 -29.26
CA GLN A 19 14.89 -12.62 -28.04
C GLN A 19 14.70 -13.78 -27.08
N ALA A 20 15.55 -13.85 -26.05
CA ALA A 20 15.32 -14.78 -24.96
C ALA A 20 13.92 -14.51 -24.48
N GLN A 21 13.04 -15.50 -24.60
CA GLN A 21 11.68 -15.39 -24.16
C GLN A 21 11.75 -15.19 -22.63
N LEU A 22 11.40 -14.01 -22.15
CA LEU A 22 11.38 -13.70 -20.72
C LEU A 22 10.50 -14.72 -20.02
N THR A 23 11.06 -15.50 -19.12
CA THR A 23 10.34 -16.55 -18.42
C THR A 23 9.64 -15.95 -17.21
N LYS A 24 8.32 -16.14 -17.14
CA LYS A 24 7.52 -15.75 -15.97
C LYS A 24 8.08 -16.43 -14.72
N PRO A 25 8.28 -15.72 -13.59
CA PRO A 25 8.67 -16.31 -12.32
C PRO A 25 7.70 -17.39 -11.85
N GLU A 26 8.21 -18.33 -11.06
CA GLU A 26 7.37 -19.29 -10.35
C GLU A 26 6.86 -18.68 -9.04
N ALA A 27 5.61 -18.94 -8.69
CA ALA A 27 5.03 -18.49 -7.43
C ALA A 27 5.75 -19.14 -6.23
N THR A 28 5.91 -18.38 -5.14
CA THR A 28 6.48 -18.88 -3.88
C THR A 28 5.58 -19.96 -3.28
N SER A 29 6.15 -21.09 -2.93
CA SER A 29 5.40 -22.18 -2.29
C SER A 29 4.96 -21.80 -0.87
N THR A 30 3.89 -22.43 -0.38
CA THR A 30 3.40 -22.25 1.00
C THR A 30 4.49 -22.54 2.04
N GLU A 31 5.33 -23.56 1.82
CA GLU A 31 6.46 -23.88 2.70
C GLU A 31 7.47 -22.73 2.77
N GLN A 32 7.85 -22.17 1.63
CA GLN A 32 8.78 -21.03 1.57
C GLN A 32 8.17 -19.79 2.25
N LEU A 33 6.88 -19.50 2.00
CA LEU A 33 6.17 -18.41 2.64
C LEU A 33 6.20 -18.55 4.18
N MET A 34 5.92 -19.75 4.71
CA MET A 34 5.93 -20.00 6.16
C MET A 34 7.33 -19.96 6.76
N ASN A 35 8.36 -20.37 6.02
CA ASN A 35 9.75 -20.18 6.44
C ASN A 35 10.09 -18.68 6.58
N SER A 36 9.65 -17.85 5.65
CA SER A 36 9.84 -16.40 5.74
C SER A 36 9.13 -15.78 6.94
N VAL A 37 7.93 -16.25 7.30
CA VAL A 37 7.22 -15.84 8.53
C VAL A 37 8.04 -16.19 9.76
N GLN A 38 8.64 -17.38 9.82
CA GLN A 38 9.50 -17.79 10.92
C GLN A 38 10.75 -16.90 11.01
N GLU A 39 11.42 -16.65 9.88
CA GLU A 39 12.61 -15.78 9.81
C GLU A 39 12.29 -14.37 10.32
N ARG A 40 11.16 -13.78 9.92
CA ARG A 40 10.71 -12.47 10.42
C ARG A 40 10.50 -12.46 11.95
N ASN A 41 9.94 -13.52 12.51
CA ASN A 41 9.78 -13.65 13.96
C ASN A 41 11.14 -13.76 14.67
N GLU A 42 12.11 -14.47 14.08
CA GLU A 42 13.47 -14.56 14.59
C GLU A 42 14.19 -13.19 14.54
N HIS A 43 14.06 -12.46 13.44
CA HIS A 43 14.56 -11.08 13.32
C HIS A 43 13.99 -10.16 14.40
N ARG A 44 12.68 -10.25 14.67
CA ARG A 44 12.03 -9.47 15.73
C ARG A 44 12.60 -9.81 17.11
N ALA A 45 12.78 -11.08 17.39
CA ALA A 45 13.30 -11.56 18.68
C ALA A 45 14.79 -11.23 18.88
N GLN A 46 15.57 -11.11 17.80
CA GLN A 46 17.03 -10.93 17.85
C GLN A 46 17.48 -9.51 17.51
N SER A 47 16.55 -8.60 17.15
CA SER A 47 16.90 -7.25 16.75
C SER A 47 17.65 -6.51 17.86
N ILE A 48 18.76 -5.89 17.49
CA ILE A 48 19.52 -4.98 18.35
C ILE A 48 18.79 -3.65 18.62
N LEU A 49 17.66 -3.40 17.93
CA LEU A 49 16.90 -2.15 17.97
C LEU A 49 15.61 -2.25 18.81
N HIS A 50 15.49 -3.25 19.69
CA HIS A 50 14.28 -3.55 20.46
C HIS A 50 13.78 -2.39 21.34
N SER A 51 14.65 -1.49 21.76
CA SER A 51 14.31 -0.30 22.56
C SER A 51 14.71 1.03 21.90
N TYR A 52 15.07 1.01 20.60
CA TYR A 52 15.42 2.23 19.89
C TYR A 52 14.20 3.16 19.76
N PRO A 53 14.32 4.46 20.09
CA PRO A 53 13.19 5.37 20.05
C PRO A 53 12.75 5.65 18.60
N ILE A 54 11.54 5.24 18.27
CA ILE A 54 10.87 5.51 16.99
C ILE A 54 9.49 6.09 17.31
N ARG A 55 9.12 7.18 16.65
CA ARG A 55 7.84 7.86 16.88
C ARG A 55 6.97 7.85 15.63
N ASN A 56 5.69 7.54 15.79
CA ASN A 56 4.69 7.73 14.75
C ASN A 56 4.32 9.23 14.71
N VAL A 57 4.26 9.81 13.51
CA VAL A 57 3.93 11.23 13.31
C VAL A 57 2.54 11.42 12.67
N GLY A 58 1.80 10.36 12.43
CA GLY A 58 0.49 10.41 11.75
C GLY A 58 0.61 10.45 10.24
N PRO A 59 -0.40 10.94 9.55
CA PRO A 59 -1.67 11.49 10.02
C PRO A 59 -2.65 10.45 10.59
N VAL A 60 -3.71 10.95 11.27
CA VAL A 60 -4.92 10.18 11.61
C VAL A 60 -6.15 10.69 10.86
N THR A 61 -6.00 11.72 10.03
CA THR A 61 -7.11 12.46 9.42
C THR A 61 -7.84 11.66 8.35
N MET A 62 -7.11 10.86 7.60
CA MET A 62 -7.64 9.90 6.63
C MET A 62 -7.01 8.55 6.95
N SER A 63 -7.84 7.63 7.37
CA SER A 63 -7.44 6.25 7.63
C SER A 63 -7.33 5.48 6.31
N GLY A 64 -6.70 4.31 6.36
CA GLY A 64 -6.69 3.40 5.22
C GLY A 64 -7.99 2.59 5.13
N ARG A 65 -8.08 1.79 4.08
CA ARG A 65 -9.25 0.98 3.73
C ARG A 65 -9.67 0.02 4.83
N VAL A 66 -10.92 0.17 5.30
CA VAL A 66 -11.57 -0.77 6.21
C VAL A 66 -12.15 -1.92 5.39
N SER A 67 -11.63 -3.13 5.57
CA SER A 67 -12.10 -4.32 4.86
C SER A 67 -13.28 -5.01 5.53
N ASP A 68 -13.36 -4.99 6.87
CA ASP A 68 -14.47 -5.60 7.59
C ASP A 68 -14.62 -5.07 9.02
N ILE A 69 -15.82 -5.28 9.63
CA ILE A 69 -16.20 -4.80 10.96
C ILE A 69 -16.90 -5.92 11.72
N ALA A 70 -16.32 -6.37 12.85
CA ALA A 70 -16.92 -7.37 13.74
C ALA A 70 -17.35 -6.73 15.06
N VAL A 71 -18.63 -6.78 15.38
CA VAL A 71 -19.23 -6.13 16.55
C VAL A 71 -19.64 -7.16 17.61
N HIS A 72 -19.35 -6.86 18.88
CA HIS A 72 -19.72 -7.72 20.01
C HIS A 72 -21.23 -7.88 20.09
N PRO A 73 -21.78 -9.11 20.19
CA PRO A 73 -23.21 -9.37 20.08
C PRO A 73 -24.08 -8.69 21.16
N ASP A 74 -23.50 -8.46 22.34
CA ASP A 74 -24.24 -7.86 23.46
C ASP A 74 -24.19 -6.34 23.48
N THR A 75 -23.15 -5.71 22.86
CA THR A 75 -22.97 -4.26 22.92
C THR A 75 -22.21 -3.70 21.73
N ALA A 76 -22.78 -2.73 21.05
CA ALA A 76 -22.13 -1.99 19.97
C ALA A 76 -21.00 -1.04 20.42
N ARG A 77 -20.65 -1.02 21.72
CA ARG A 77 -19.50 -0.25 22.23
C ARG A 77 -18.17 -0.98 22.06
N ILE A 78 -18.21 -2.30 21.86
CA ILE A 78 -17.03 -3.13 21.63
C ILE A 78 -17.11 -3.65 20.21
N PHE A 79 -16.10 -3.28 19.39
CA PHE A 79 -16.00 -3.81 18.04
C PHE A 79 -14.54 -3.84 17.57
N TYR A 80 -14.33 -4.59 16.50
CA TYR A 80 -13.07 -4.80 15.85
C TYR A 80 -13.18 -4.30 14.41
N VAL A 81 -12.14 -3.64 13.94
CA VAL A 81 -12.05 -3.10 12.57
C VAL A 81 -10.84 -3.71 11.90
N GLY A 82 -11.06 -4.43 10.81
CA GLY A 82 -10.03 -4.96 9.93
C GLY A 82 -9.69 -3.96 8.83
N PHE A 83 -8.42 -3.83 8.56
CA PHE A 83 -7.91 -2.97 7.50
C PHE A 83 -7.21 -3.80 6.42
N GLY A 84 -7.32 -3.40 5.17
CA GLY A 84 -6.69 -4.08 4.05
C GLY A 84 -5.17 -4.18 4.13
N SER A 85 -4.52 -3.32 4.94
CA SER A 85 -3.06 -3.32 5.09
C SER A 85 -2.54 -2.98 6.50
N ALA A 86 -3.43 -2.79 7.51
CA ALA A 86 -3.01 -2.26 8.81
C ALA A 86 -3.31 -3.17 10.00
N GLY A 87 -3.76 -4.40 9.76
CA GLY A 87 -4.15 -5.34 10.81
C GLY A 87 -5.52 -5.05 11.40
N ILE A 88 -5.71 -5.42 12.67
CA ILE A 88 -6.98 -5.31 13.37
C ILE A 88 -6.86 -4.32 14.52
N PHE A 89 -7.81 -3.40 14.60
CA PHE A 89 -7.96 -2.47 15.72
C PHE A 89 -9.21 -2.80 16.52
N LYS A 90 -9.13 -2.67 17.85
CA LYS A 90 -10.21 -2.90 18.79
C LYS A 90 -10.59 -1.60 19.51
N THR A 91 -11.88 -1.37 19.68
CA THR A 91 -12.42 -0.37 20.60
C THR A 91 -13.28 -1.03 21.69
N THR A 92 -13.30 -0.43 22.87
CA THR A 92 -14.16 -0.82 24.00
C THR A 92 -15.07 0.34 24.46
N ASN A 93 -15.01 1.46 23.73
CA ASN A 93 -15.72 2.69 24.11
C ASN A 93 -16.46 3.36 22.95
N GLY A 94 -16.90 2.56 21.95
CA GLY A 94 -17.68 3.04 20.80
C GLY A 94 -16.88 3.93 19.85
N GLY A 95 -15.64 3.54 19.55
CA GLY A 95 -14.80 4.25 18.58
C GLY A 95 -14.10 5.52 19.11
N ALA A 96 -14.29 5.88 20.39
CA ALA A 96 -13.61 7.05 20.96
C ALA A 96 -12.08 6.87 21.01
N THR A 97 -11.62 5.64 21.24
CA THR A 97 -10.23 5.22 21.10
C THR A 97 -10.17 3.84 20.46
N MET A 98 -9.11 3.56 19.73
CA MET A 98 -8.82 2.25 19.12
C MET A 98 -7.40 1.84 19.44
N GLN A 99 -7.21 0.55 19.67
CA GLN A 99 -5.89 -0.04 19.94
C GLN A 99 -5.61 -1.17 18.94
N PRO A 100 -4.41 -1.25 18.37
CA PRO A 100 -4.04 -2.36 17.53
C PRO A 100 -3.96 -3.64 18.37
N VAL A 101 -4.50 -4.74 17.85
CA VAL A 101 -4.55 -6.03 18.53
C VAL A 101 -3.98 -7.17 17.69
N PHE A 102 -3.36 -6.87 16.54
CA PHE A 102 -2.84 -7.88 15.61
C PHE A 102 -1.36 -7.66 15.22
N ASP A 103 -0.66 -6.70 15.80
CA ASP A 103 0.67 -6.23 15.37
C ASP A 103 1.82 -7.24 15.58
N ASN A 104 1.68 -8.17 16.51
CA ASN A 104 2.75 -9.09 16.90
C ASN A 104 2.73 -10.41 16.12
N GLN A 105 2.00 -10.47 15.04
CA GLN A 105 2.00 -11.62 14.15
C GLN A 105 3.11 -11.47 13.10
N GLY A 106 3.93 -12.50 12.92
CA GLY A 106 4.99 -12.49 11.88
C GLY A 106 4.46 -12.68 10.45
N GLY A 107 3.14 -12.92 10.31
CA GLY A 107 2.45 -13.03 9.03
C GLY A 107 1.98 -11.69 8.49
N ALA A 108 1.08 -11.72 7.52
CA ALA A 108 0.56 -10.54 6.84
C ALA A 108 -0.38 -9.71 7.72
N MET A 109 -0.38 -8.40 7.50
CA MET A 109 -1.26 -7.43 8.16
C MET A 109 -2.49 -7.06 7.34
N GLY A 110 -2.63 -7.57 6.13
CA GLY A 110 -3.85 -7.42 5.32
C GLY A 110 -4.96 -8.31 5.85
N ILE A 111 -6.14 -7.75 6.12
CA ILE A 111 -7.31 -8.47 6.63
C ILE A 111 -8.36 -8.57 5.53
N GLY A 112 -8.83 -9.80 5.26
CA GLY A 112 -9.94 -10.05 4.36
C GLY A 112 -11.28 -10.06 5.07
N ASP A 113 -11.36 -10.74 6.24
CA ASP A 113 -12.60 -10.89 7.00
C ASP A 113 -12.35 -11.12 8.48
N ILE A 114 -13.26 -10.70 9.35
CA ILE A 114 -13.22 -10.92 10.81
C ILE A 114 -14.57 -11.44 11.29
N ALA A 115 -14.58 -12.61 11.90
CA ALA A 115 -15.78 -13.17 12.52
C ALA A 115 -15.68 -13.23 14.04
N ILE A 116 -16.76 -12.84 14.74
CA ILE A 116 -16.90 -12.96 16.19
C ILE A 116 -17.96 -14.00 16.54
N SER A 117 -17.68 -14.86 17.52
CA SER A 117 -18.63 -15.87 17.93
C SER A 117 -19.79 -15.27 18.74
N ASN A 118 -21.02 -15.55 18.33
CA ASN A 118 -22.24 -15.14 19.07
C ASN A 118 -22.36 -15.86 20.42
N SER A 119 -21.94 -17.14 20.49
CA SER A 119 -22.02 -17.94 21.72
C SER A 119 -20.90 -17.65 22.71
N ASN A 120 -19.74 -17.17 22.24
CA ASN A 120 -18.60 -16.78 23.08
C ASN A 120 -17.82 -15.62 22.46
N PRO A 121 -18.12 -14.36 22.76
CA PRO A 121 -17.50 -13.18 22.13
C PRO A 121 -15.98 -13.01 22.40
N ASN A 122 -15.39 -13.83 23.24
CA ASN A 122 -13.92 -13.90 23.39
C ASN A 122 -13.26 -14.66 22.23
N ILE A 123 -14.04 -15.43 21.47
CA ILE A 123 -13.54 -16.17 20.30
C ILE A 123 -13.82 -15.33 19.05
N LEU A 124 -12.71 -14.97 18.37
CA LEU A 124 -12.77 -14.36 17.04
C LEU A 124 -11.85 -15.15 16.09
N TRP A 125 -12.19 -15.03 14.82
CA TRP A 125 -11.38 -15.50 13.71
C TRP A 125 -11.04 -14.34 12.80
N ALA A 126 -9.82 -14.34 12.27
CA ALA A 126 -9.34 -13.37 11.29
C ALA A 126 -8.78 -14.10 10.08
N GLY A 127 -9.31 -13.82 8.92
CA GLY A 127 -8.79 -14.25 7.63
C GLY A 127 -7.82 -13.19 7.10
N THR A 128 -6.58 -13.61 6.83
CA THR A 128 -5.59 -12.69 6.28
C THR A 128 -5.60 -12.68 4.76
N GLY A 129 -5.05 -11.60 4.19
CA GLY A 129 -5.12 -11.31 2.75
C GLY A 129 -6.44 -10.66 2.37
N GLU A 130 -6.35 -9.43 1.90
CA GLU A 130 -7.52 -8.64 1.53
C GLU A 130 -8.37 -9.31 0.45
N ASN A 131 -9.68 -9.20 0.55
CA ASN A 131 -10.61 -9.94 -0.31
C ASN A 131 -10.93 -9.28 -1.67
N ASN A 132 -10.51 -8.05 -1.90
CA ASN A 132 -10.63 -7.41 -3.20
C ASN A 132 -9.46 -7.80 -4.15
N SER A 133 -9.36 -7.15 -5.30
CA SER A 133 -8.33 -7.41 -6.32
C SER A 133 -7.60 -6.14 -6.74
N SER A 134 -7.25 -5.30 -5.77
CA SER A 134 -6.50 -4.05 -5.98
C SER A 134 -5.04 -4.28 -6.38
N ARG A 135 -4.36 -3.24 -6.87
CA ARG A 135 -2.91 -3.26 -7.12
C ARG A 135 -2.08 -3.39 -5.84
N SER A 136 -2.64 -2.94 -4.72
CA SER A 136 -2.03 -2.95 -3.39
C SER A 136 -2.65 -3.98 -2.46
N THR A 137 -3.24 -5.04 -2.99
CA THR A 137 -3.76 -6.17 -2.23
C THR A 137 -2.61 -7.07 -1.79
N TYR A 138 -2.43 -7.23 -0.50
CA TYR A 138 -1.36 -8.04 0.09
C TYR A 138 -1.81 -9.48 0.32
N ALA A 139 -0.93 -10.43 -0.01
CA ALA A 139 -1.16 -11.84 0.27
C ALA A 139 -1.16 -12.10 1.78
N GLY A 140 -2.09 -12.91 2.24
CA GLY A 140 -2.20 -13.38 3.61
C GLY A 140 -1.41 -14.67 3.87
N THR A 141 -1.49 -15.12 5.12
CA THR A 141 -0.83 -16.34 5.62
C THR A 141 -1.81 -17.30 6.30
N GLY A 142 -3.06 -17.31 5.84
CA GLY A 142 -4.11 -18.20 6.34
C GLY A 142 -5.03 -17.54 7.37
N VAL A 143 -5.58 -18.35 8.29
CA VAL A 143 -6.57 -17.91 9.27
C VAL A 143 -6.01 -17.96 10.68
N TYR A 144 -6.36 -16.96 11.49
CA TYR A 144 -5.95 -16.80 12.86
C TYR A 144 -7.16 -16.84 13.80
N LYS A 145 -6.97 -17.42 15.00
CA LYS A 145 -8.00 -17.50 16.06
C LYS A 145 -7.50 -16.84 17.33
N THR A 146 -8.36 -16.11 17.99
CA THR A 146 -8.16 -15.69 19.39
C THR A 146 -9.24 -16.32 20.27
N THR A 147 -8.92 -16.57 21.55
CA THR A 147 -9.85 -17.03 22.58
C THR A 147 -9.89 -16.08 23.78
N ASP A 148 -9.23 -14.94 23.67
CA ASP A 148 -9.06 -13.94 24.71
C ASP A 148 -9.41 -12.50 24.23
N ALA A 149 -10.37 -12.42 23.31
CA ALA A 149 -10.89 -11.17 22.77
C ALA A 149 -9.81 -10.30 22.06
N GLY A 150 -8.85 -10.97 21.37
CA GLY A 150 -7.83 -10.32 20.55
C GLY A 150 -6.54 -9.97 21.28
N ASN A 151 -6.35 -10.38 22.53
CA ASN A 151 -5.08 -10.15 23.22
C ASN A 151 -3.95 -11.03 22.65
N THR A 152 -4.28 -12.27 22.29
CA THR A 152 -3.36 -13.18 21.59
C THR A 152 -4.04 -13.86 20.41
N TRP A 153 -3.26 -14.17 19.38
CA TRP A 153 -3.74 -14.82 18.15
C TRP A 153 -2.88 -16.04 17.84
N THR A 154 -3.52 -17.08 17.34
CA THR A 154 -2.85 -18.33 16.92
C THR A 154 -3.21 -18.62 15.47
N LEU A 155 -2.22 -18.91 14.64
CA LEU A 155 -2.42 -19.40 13.28
C LEU A 155 -3.07 -20.79 13.34
N MET A 156 -4.15 -20.97 12.58
CA MET A 156 -4.98 -22.18 12.59
C MET A 156 -4.96 -22.90 11.24
N GLY A 157 -3.98 -22.61 10.38
CA GLY A 157 -3.83 -23.28 9.08
C GLY A 157 -4.36 -22.46 7.91
N LEU A 158 -4.53 -23.12 6.79
CA LEU A 158 -4.94 -22.52 5.51
C LEU A 158 -3.92 -21.52 4.95
N GLU A 159 -2.63 -21.73 5.20
CA GLU A 159 -1.54 -20.81 4.86
C GLU A 159 -1.42 -20.55 3.35
N GLY A 160 -1.78 -21.54 2.51
CA GLY A 160 -1.74 -21.41 1.05
C GLY A 160 -2.92 -20.63 0.44
N THR A 161 -3.91 -20.27 1.24
CA THR A 161 -5.13 -19.59 0.73
C THR A 161 -4.88 -18.14 0.31
N GLN A 162 -3.87 -17.50 0.81
CA GLN A 162 -3.41 -16.12 0.55
C GLN A 162 -4.46 -15.01 0.71
N HIS A 163 -5.72 -15.24 0.30
CA HIS A 163 -6.82 -14.27 0.42
C HIS A 163 -8.09 -14.93 0.93
N ILE A 164 -8.63 -14.40 2.02
CA ILE A 164 -9.86 -14.90 2.63
C ILE A 164 -11.02 -13.98 2.28
N GLY A 165 -12.04 -14.53 1.63
CA GLY A 165 -13.25 -13.81 1.25
C GLY A 165 -14.22 -13.61 2.42
N ARG A 166 -14.52 -14.69 3.16
CA ARG A 166 -15.50 -14.67 4.25
C ARG A 166 -15.26 -15.78 5.26
N ILE A 167 -15.55 -15.51 6.54
CA ILE A 167 -15.55 -16.49 7.63
C ILE A 167 -16.92 -16.52 8.30
N ILE A 168 -17.50 -17.70 8.43
CA ILE A 168 -18.76 -17.90 9.16
C ILE A 168 -18.50 -18.82 10.35
N ILE A 169 -18.89 -18.39 11.56
CA ILE A 169 -18.86 -19.21 12.76
C ILE A 169 -20.27 -19.72 13.03
N HIS A 170 -20.41 -21.00 13.29
CA HIS A 170 -21.71 -21.60 13.66
C HIS A 170 -22.31 -20.88 14.89
N PRO A 171 -23.59 -20.47 14.85
CA PRO A 171 -24.16 -19.58 15.87
C PRO A 171 -24.10 -20.13 17.30
N GLU A 172 -24.20 -21.47 17.47
CA GLU A 172 -24.23 -22.12 18.78
C GLU A 172 -22.91 -22.86 19.13
N ASN A 173 -22.12 -23.27 18.10
CA ASN A 173 -20.89 -24.06 18.31
C ASN A 173 -19.69 -23.37 17.70
N PRO A 174 -18.85 -22.65 18.48
CA PRO A 174 -17.72 -21.88 17.98
C PRO A 174 -16.58 -22.74 17.40
N ASP A 175 -16.64 -24.07 17.54
CA ASP A 175 -15.65 -24.98 16.95
C ASP A 175 -16.01 -25.41 15.51
N VAL A 176 -17.21 -25.05 15.02
CA VAL A 176 -17.64 -25.26 13.64
C VAL A 176 -17.51 -23.92 12.88
N VAL A 177 -16.66 -23.89 11.84
CA VAL A 177 -16.36 -22.67 11.09
C VAL A 177 -16.21 -23.01 9.59
N TRP A 178 -16.78 -22.16 8.76
CA TRP A 178 -16.62 -22.18 7.31
C TRP A 178 -15.77 -20.98 6.87
N VAL A 179 -14.85 -21.24 5.94
CA VAL A 179 -13.96 -20.22 5.39
C VAL A 179 -14.05 -20.26 3.87
N GLY A 180 -14.41 -19.12 3.27
CA GLY A 180 -14.34 -18.87 1.84
C GLY A 180 -12.95 -18.37 1.47
N SER A 181 -12.24 -19.13 0.64
CA SER A 181 -10.90 -18.79 0.17
C SER A 181 -10.92 -18.34 -1.28
N MET A 182 -10.27 -17.21 -1.55
CA MET A 182 -10.06 -16.68 -2.90
C MET A 182 -8.80 -17.22 -3.57
N GLY A 183 -7.86 -17.80 -2.82
CA GLY A 183 -6.57 -18.26 -3.34
C GLY A 183 -5.61 -17.12 -3.71
N ALA A 184 -4.54 -17.44 -4.41
CA ALA A 184 -3.54 -16.52 -4.91
C ALA A 184 -4.14 -15.46 -5.87
N LEU A 185 -3.56 -14.27 -5.91
CA LEU A 185 -4.08 -13.17 -6.75
C LEU A 185 -3.51 -13.21 -8.18
N TYR A 186 -2.20 -13.48 -8.32
CA TYR A 186 -1.46 -13.37 -9.58
C TYR A 186 -1.12 -14.73 -10.19
N SER A 187 -1.44 -15.83 -9.51
CA SER A 187 -1.20 -17.19 -9.99
C SER A 187 -2.40 -18.10 -9.77
N GLN A 188 -2.41 -19.20 -10.49
CA GLN A 188 -3.35 -20.28 -10.25
C GLN A 188 -2.92 -21.10 -9.05
N ASN A 189 -3.86 -21.49 -8.19
CA ASN A 189 -3.60 -22.42 -7.10
C ASN A 189 -4.85 -23.20 -6.71
N GLU A 190 -4.65 -24.34 -6.07
CA GLU A 190 -5.74 -25.21 -5.61
C GLU A 190 -6.33 -24.79 -4.25
N ASP A 191 -5.73 -23.80 -3.56
CA ASP A 191 -6.15 -23.35 -2.22
C ASP A 191 -7.35 -22.40 -2.26
N ARG A 192 -8.30 -22.69 -3.14
CA ARG A 192 -9.54 -21.94 -3.38
C ARG A 192 -10.75 -22.76 -2.97
N GLY A 193 -11.85 -22.07 -2.63
CA GLY A 193 -13.13 -22.72 -2.35
C GLY A 193 -13.60 -22.56 -0.91
N VAL A 194 -14.45 -23.47 -0.43
CA VAL A 194 -14.94 -23.49 0.95
C VAL A 194 -14.19 -24.52 1.75
N TYR A 195 -13.69 -24.10 2.92
CA TYR A 195 -13.09 -24.97 3.92
C TYR A 195 -13.97 -25.03 5.17
N LEU A 196 -14.14 -26.22 5.73
CA LEU A 196 -14.92 -26.49 6.93
C LEU A 196 -14.01 -27.10 8.00
N THR A 197 -14.09 -26.55 9.22
CA THR A 197 -13.60 -27.21 10.43
C THR A 197 -14.76 -27.54 11.36
N THR A 198 -14.64 -28.63 12.13
CA THR A 198 -15.59 -29.00 13.20
C THR A 198 -14.88 -29.22 14.54
N ASP A 199 -13.61 -28.91 14.63
CA ASP A 199 -12.73 -29.09 15.78
C ASP A 199 -11.99 -27.81 16.21
N GLY A 200 -12.56 -26.66 15.83
CA GLY A 200 -12.03 -25.34 16.19
C GLY A 200 -10.77 -24.96 15.44
N GLY A 201 -10.56 -25.50 14.23
CA GLY A 201 -9.47 -25.17 13.33
C GLY A 201 -8.25 -26.09 13.44
N GLN A 202 -8.33 -27.20 14.18
CA GLN A 202 -7.24 -28.17 14.25
C GLN A 202 -7.11 -28.96 12.94
N THR A 203 -8.23 -29.21 12.26
CA THR A 203 -8.26 -29.83 10.93
C THR A 203 -9.25 -29.10 10.02
N TRP A 204 -8.95 -29.10 8.72
CA TRP A 204 -9.75 -28.46 7.68
C TRP A 204 -10.11 -29.46 6.57
N LYS A 205 -11.36 -29.42 6.11
CA LYS A 205 -11.85 -30.15 4.96
C LYS A 205 -12.28 -29.16 3.87
N LYS A 206 -11.70 -29.24 2.68
CA LYS A 206 -12.20 -28.51 1.51
C LYS A 206 -13.50 -29.15 1.04
N THR A 207 -14.59 -28.42 1.04
CA THR A 207 -15.93 -28.93 0.73
C THR A 207 -16.50 -28.44 -0.59
N LEU A 208 -16.04 -27.26 -1.07
CA LEU A 208 -16.33 -26.74 -2.41
C LEU A 208 -15.02 -26.40 -3.11
N PHE A 209 -14.88 -26.83 -4.35
CA PHE A 209 -13.80 -26.43 -5.26
C PHE A 209 -14.33 -26.39 -6.69
N VAL A 210 -14.18 -25.28 -7.39
CA VAL A 210 -14.64 -25.13 -8.78
C VAL A 210 -13.48 -25.36 -9.75
N ASN A 211 -12.45 -24.52 -9.69
CA ASN A 211 -11.18 -24.65 -10.42
C ASN A 211 -10.10 -23.76 -9.78
N ASP A 212 -8.88 -23.79 -10.32
CA ASP A 212 -7.69 -23.09 -9.81
C ASP A 212 -7.65 -21.57 -10.09
N ASN A 213 -8.68 -21.02 -10.74
CA ASN A 213 -8.90 -19.58 -10.89
C ASN A 213 -10.13 -19.07 -10.12
N THR A 214 -11.00 -19.95 -9.63
CA THR A 214 -12.27 -19.59 -9.00
C THR A 214 -12.21 -19.76 -7.49
N GLY A 215 -12.27 -18.67 -6.75
CA GLY A 215 -12.35 -18.67 -5.29
C GLY A 215 -13.78 -18.46 -4.77
N VAL A 216 -13.93 -18.44 -3.44
CA VAL A 216 -15.19 -18.12 -2.76
C VAL A 216 -15.04 -16.76 -2.07
N ILE A 217 -15.76 -15.77 -2.58
CA ILE A 217 -15.69 -14.38 -2.12
C ILE A 217 -16.66 -14.09 -0.99
N ASP A 218 -17.84 -14.74 -0.99
CA ASP A 218 -18.82 -14.50 0.06
C ASP A 218 -19.53 -15.81 0.49
N LEU A 219 -19.93 -15.86 1.76
CA LEU A 219 -20.66 -16.95 2.40
C LEU A 219 -21.75 -16.36 3.30
N ILE A 220 -22.94 -16.96 3.27
CA ILE A 220 -23.99 -16.64 4.22
C ILE A 220 -24.57 -17.93 4.81
N ILE A 221 -25.11 -17.84 6.03
CA ILE A 221 -25.74 -18.95 6.75
C ILE A 221 -27.19 -18.57 7.08
N HIS A 222 -28.09 -19.52 7.01
CA HIS A 222 -29.47 -19.35 7.43
C HIS A 222 -29.54 -19.09 8.94
N PRO A 223 -30.19 -18.00 9.40
CA PRO A 223 -30.15 -17.58 10.80
C PRO A 223 -30.75 -18.57 11.79
N GLU A 224 -31.68 -19.41 11.37
CA GLU A 224 -32.40 -20.39 12.20
C GLU A 224 -31.99 -21.86 11.93
N ASN A 225 -31.35 -22.13 10.79
CA ASN A 225 -30.99 -23.50 10.40
C ASN A 225 -29.56 -23.53 9.83
N PRO A 226 -28.53 -23.81 10.65
CA PRO A 226 -27.13 -23.77 10.23
C PRO A 226 -26.75 -24.86 9.22
N ASP A 227 -27.63 -25.80 8.90
CA ASP A 227 -27.40 -26.76 7.82
C ASP A 227 -27.55 -26.12 6.42
N LEU A 228 -28.19 -24.94 6.35
CA LEU A 228 -28.41 -24.20 5.11
C LEU A 228 -27.39 -23.07 4.94
N LEU A 229 -26.56 -23.16 3.91
CA LEU A 229 -25.55 -22.14 3.58
C LEU A 229 -25.57 -21.84 2.07
N TRP A 230 -25.15 -20.64 1.72
CA TRP A 230 -24.90 -20.20 0.35
C TRP A 230 -23.48 -19.68 0.22
N ALA A 231 -22.84 -19.95 -0.92
CA ALA A 231 -21.50 -19.53 -1.28
C ALA A 231 -21.52 -18.82 -2.63
N ALA A 232 -20.93 -17.63 -2.70
CA ALA A 232 -20.69 -16.92 -3.94
C ALA A 232 -19.26 -17.19 -4.41
N THR A 233 -19.11 -17.76 -5.61
CA THR A 233 -17.82 -17.96 -6.23
C THR A 233 -17.49 -16.82 -7.19
N TRP A 234 -16.19 -16.56 -7.36
CA TRP A 234 -15.68 -15.53 -8.26
C TRP A 234 -14.44 -16.05 -9.00
N GLU A 235 -14.53 -16.08 -10.33
CA GLU A 235 -13.40 -16.37 -11.21
C GLU A 235 -12.71 -15.09 -11.60
N ARG A 236 -11.39 -15.01 -11.33
CA ARG A 236 -10.56 -13.84 -11.61
C ARG A 236 -9.14 -14.23 -12.00
N SER A 237 -8.49 -13.39 -12.78
CA SER A 237 -7.07 -13.51 -13.11
C SER A 237 -6.45 -12.12 -13.19
N ARG A 238 -5.27 -11.93 -12.58
CA ARG A 238 -4.57 -10.65 -12.58
C ARG A 238 -3.12 -10.79 -13.01
N GLU A 239 -2.67 -9.82 -13.79
CA GLU A 239 -1.28 -9.62 -14.16
C GLU A 239 -0.91 -8.15 -14.00
N ALA A 240 0.39 -7.80 -14.09
CA ALA A 240 0.84 -6.42 -13.95
C ALA A 240 0.22 -5.48 -15.01
N TRP A 241 -0.07 -6.04 -16.20
CA TRP A 241 -0.54 -5.30 -17.38
C TRP A 241 -1.99 -5.59 -17.76
N ASN A 242 -2.64 -6.59 -17.15
CA ASN A 242 -3.98 -7.01 -17.52
C ASN A 242 -4.74 -7.58 -16.33
N PHE A 243 -6.04 -7.35 -16.35
CA PHE A 243 -6.93 -7.83 -15.30
C PHE A 243 -8.20 -8.42 -15.91
N VAL A 244 -8.53 -9.66 -15.53
CA VAL A 244 -9.79 -10.32 -15.90
C VAL A 244 -10.59 -10.53 -14.62
N GLU A 245 -11.69 -9.81 -14.49
CA GLU A 245 -12.49 -9.71 -13.27
C GLU A 245 -13.78 -10.54 -13.29
N SER A 246 -13.97 -11.33 -14.34
CA SER A 246 -15.17 -12.14 -14.54
C SER A 246 -14.84 -13.49 -15.17
N GLY A 247 -15.71 -14.48 -15.01
CA GLY A 247 -15.52 -15.79 -15.61
C GLY A 247 -16.68 -16.73 -15.38
N ALA A 248 -16.70 -17.82 -16.15
CA ALA A 248 -17.78 -18.83 -16.11
C ALA A 248 -17.84 -19.64 -14.80
N GLY A 249 -16.79 -19.59 -13.99
CA GLY A 249 -16.76 -20.19 -12.65
C GLY A 249 -17.45 -19.35 -11.58
N SER A 250 -17.80 -18.09 -11.87
CA SER A 250 -18.57 -17.23 -10.97
C SER A 250 -20.03 -17.72 -10.90
N ALA A 251 -20.54 -18.00 -9.69
CA ALA A 251 -21.88 -18.54 -9.49
C ALA A 251 -22.28 -18.50 -8.01
N VAL A 252 -23.56 -18.79 -7.73
CA VAL A 252 -24.04 -19.05 -6.37
C VAL A 252 -24.25 -20.56 -6.20
N TYR A 253 -23.73 -21.09 -5.10
CA TYR A 253 -23.92 -22.47 -4.67
C TYR A 253 -24.69 -22.48 -3.34
N HIS A 254 -25.44 -23.56 -3.08
CA HIS A 254 -26.06 -23.75 -1.78
C HIS A 254 -25.74 -25.15 -1.21
N SER A 255 -25.74 -25.26 0.11
CA SER A 255 -25.63 -26.49 0.87
C SER A 255 -26.85 -26.69 1.75
N LYS A 256 -27.29 -27.96 1.90
CA LYS A 256 -28.40 -28.39 2.78
C LYS A 256 -27.94 -29.33 3.89
N ASP A 257 -26.63 -29.49 4.08
CA ASP A 257 -26.05 -30.48 5.01
C ASP A 257 -24.85 -29.88 5.81
N GLY A 258 -24.95 -28.61 6.18
CA GLY A 258 -23.92 -27.93 6.96
C GLY A 258 -22.64 -27.69 6.18
N GLY A 259 -22.71 -27.45 4.87
CA GLY A 259 -21.56 -27.14 4.05
C GLY A 259 -20.71 -28.34 3.65
N ASN A 260 -21.20 -29.59 3.83
CA ASN A 260 -20.49 -30.78 3.43
C ASN A 260 -20.57 -31.08 1.92
N ASN A 261 -21.69 -30.75 1.30
CA ASN A 261 -21.91 -30.86 -0.15
C ASN A 261 -22.59 -29.58 -0.66
N TRP A 262 -22.31 -29.25 -1.91
CA TRP A 262 -22.76 -28.00 -2.53
C TRP A 262 -23.41 -28.27 -3.88
N GLU A 263 -24.50 -27.60 -4.19
CA GLU A 263 -25.26 -27.66 -5.45
C GLU A 263 -25.34 -26.26 -6.06
N LEU A 264 -25.31 -26.18 -7.39
CA LEU A 264 -25.48 -24.89 -8.09
C LEU A 264 -26.88 -24.33 -7.84
N ALA A 265 -26.97 -23.06 -7.47
CA ALA A 265 -28.21 -22.33 -7.12
C ALA A 265 -28.29 -20.97 -7.86
N SER A 266 -28.00 -20.98 -9.17
CA SER A 266 -27.91 -19.77 -9.99
C SER A 266 -29.06 -19.62 -10.99
N ASP A 267 -30.15 -20.38 -10.87
CA ASP A 267 -31.28 -20.29 -11.80
C ASP A 267 -31.93 -18.90 -11.76
N GLY A 268 -31.94 -18.20 -12.91
CA GLY A 268 -32.39 -16.82 -13.04
C GLY A 268 -31.32 -15.75 -12.85
N LEU A 269 -30.09 -16.12 -12.42
CA LEU A 269 -28.93 -15.20 -12.41
C LEU A 269 -28.22 -15.15 -13.77
N PRO A 270 -27.50 -14.07 -14.11
CA PRO A 270 -26.58 -14.06 -15.24
C PRO A 270 -25.56 -15.20 -15.10
N THR A 271 -25.09 -15.73 -16.21
CA THR A 271 -24.10 -16.80 -16.26
C THR A 271 -23.14 -16.58 -17.43
N GLY A 272 -21.94 -17.11 -17.35
CA GLY A 272 -20.97 -17.07 -18.44
C GLY A 272 -19.72 -16.28 -18.12
N ALA A 273 -18.96 -15.94 -19.16
CA ALA A 273 -17.63 -15.33 -19.02
C ALA A 273 -17.64 -13.90 -18.51
N THR A 274 -18.78 -13.24 -18.49
CA THR A 274 -18.94 -11.83 -18.09
C THR A 274 -19.52 -11.68 -16.68
N LEU A 275 -19.71 -12.78 -15.95
CA LEU A 275 -20.16 -12.74 -14.56
C LEU A 275 -18.96 -12.51 -13.63
N GLY A 276 -18.96 -11.36 -12.96
CA GLY A 276 -17.93 -10.92 -12.04
C GLY A 276 -18.20 -11.33 -10.59
N ARG A 277 -17.83 -10.44 -9.65
CA ARG A 277 -17.98 -10.62 -8.21
C ARG A 277 -19.47 -10.66 -7.80
N ILE A 278 -19.78 -11.50 -6.81
CA ILE A 278 -21.14 -11.65 -6.25
C ILE A 278 -21.08 -11.47 -4.74
N GLY A 279 -21.86 -10.54 -4.21
CA GLY A 279 -22.11 -10.40 -2.78
C GLY A 279 -23.49 -10.94 -2.39
N LEU A 280 -23.62 -11.54 -1.22
CA LEU A 280 -24.84 -12.17 -0.73
C LEU A 280 -25.31 -11.52 0.59
N SER A 281 -26.61 -11.43 0.79
CA SER A 281 -27.19 -11.07 2.08
C SER A 281 -28.52 -11.77 2.31
N ILE A 282 -28.69 -12.32 3.52
CA ILE A 282 -29.91 -13.01 3.94
C ILE A 282 -30.69 -12.18 4.95
N SER A 283 -32.02 -12.17 4.83
CA SER A 283 -32.88 -11.49 5.78
C SER A 283 -33.10 -12.33 7.03
N ALA A 284 -32.86 -11.76 8.22
CA ALA A 284 -33.21 -12.43 9.48
C ALA A 284 -34.71 -12.44 9.75
N ASP A 285 -35.45 -11.43 9.25
CA ASP A 285 -36.90 -11.32 9.36
C ASP A 285 -37.67 -12.28 8.41
N ASN A 286 -37.07 -12.59 7.25
CA ASN A 286 -37.60 -13.54 6.29
C ASN A 286 -36.46 -14.37 5.68
N PRO A 287 -36.03 -15.50 6.31
CA PRO A 287 -34.83 -16.24 5.93
C PRO A 287 -34.89 -16.96 4.57
N ASP A 288 -36.08 -17.10 3.97
CA ASP A 288 -36.21 -17.61 2.59
C ASP A 288 -35.84 -16.52 1.56
N ARG A 289 -35.78 -15.25 1.99
CA ARG A 289 -35.37 -14.13 1.16
C ARG A 289 -33.89 -13.87 1.24
N ILE A 290 -33.22 -14.03 0.10
CA ILE A 290 -31.80 -13.73 -0.07
C ILE A 290 -31.64 -12.75 -1.22
N TYR A 291 -30.68 -11.85 -1.09
CA TYR A 291 -30.28 -10.90 -2.13
C TYR A 291 -28.88 -11.20 -2.63
N ALA A 292 -28.68 -11.01 -3.94
CA ALA A 292 -27.38 -11.07 -4.58
C ALA A 292 -27.10 -9.75 -5.30
N LEU A 293 -25.95 -9.14 -5.01
CA LEU A 293 -25.40 -8.01 -5.75
C LEU A 293 -24.34 -8.57 -6.71
N ILE A 294 -24.51 -8.30 -7.98
CA ILE A 294 -23.70 -8.91 -9.05
C ILE A 294 -22.97 -7.80 -9.80
N ASP A 295 -21.71 -8.04 -10.10
CA ASP A 295 -20.95 -7.29 -11.10
C ASP A 295 -21.13 -7.98 -12.47
N ASN A 296 -21.84 -7.32 -13.37
CA ASN A 296 -22.11 -7.80 -14.71
C ASN A 296 -21.25 -7.05 -15.73
N GLN A 297 -20.24 -7.73 -16.30
CA GLN A 297 -19.30 -7.19 -17.27
C GLN A 297 -19.78 -7.29 -18.73
N ASP A 298 -21.03 -7.63 -18.97
CA ASP A 298 -21.62 -7.53 -20.31
C ASP A 298 -21.66 -6.09 -20.80
N VAL A 299 -21.32 -5.88 -22.06
CA VAL A 299 -21.32 -4.54 -22.68
C VAL A 299 -22.76 -4.01 -22.77
N ARG A 300 -22.98 -2.84 -22.20
CA ARG A 300 -24.25 -2.12 -22.24
C ARG A 300 -24.41 -1.42 -23.59
N LYS A 301 -25.49 -1.71 -24.29
CA LYS A 301 -25.86 -0.98 -25.52
C LYS A 301 -26.42 0.40 -25.17
N VAL A 302 -25.58 1.43 -25.28
CA VAL A 302 -26.05 2.81 -25.15
C VAL A 302 -26.76 3.23 -26.43
N GLU A 303 -28.06 3.43 -26.39
CA GLU A 303 -28.76 4.12 -27.45
C GLU A 303 -28.36 5.61 -27.45
N SER A 304 -27.57 6.03 -28.42
CA SER A 304 -27.15 7.44 -28.55
C SER A 304 -28.32 8.31 -29.00
N ASN A 305 -29.19 8.69 -28.09
CA ASN A 305 -30.35 9.53 -28.29
C ASN A 305 -30.03 11.05 -28.37
N ASN A 306 -28.75 11.45 -28.50
CA ASN A 306 -28.36 12.84 -28.39
C ASN A 306 -27.94 13.42 -29.75
N THR A 307 -28.93 13.74 -30.60
CA THR A 307 -28.76 14.45 -31.88
C THR A 307 -28.61 15.98 -31.71
N GLY A 308 -28.19 16.47 -30.55
CA GLY A 308 -27.83 17.88 -30.35
C GLY A 308 -26.57 18.27 -31.12
N ASN A 309 -26.43 19.56 -31.42
CA ASN A 309 -25.29 20.15 -32.14
C ASN A 309 -23.98 19.98 -31.33
N ARG A 310 -23.48 18.72 -31.19
CA ARG A 310 -22.20 18.38 -30.59
C ARG A 310 -21.09 18.69 -31.59
N GLY A 311 -20.12 19.50 -31.16
CA GLY A 311 -18.87 19.62 -31.93
C GLY A 311 -18.15 18.26 -32.02
N LEU A 312 -17.10 18.18 -32.84
CA LEU A 312 -16.30 16.97 -33.02
C LEU A 312 -15.85 16.36 -31.71
N LEU A 313 -15.94 15.02 -31.58
CA LEU A 313 -15.49 14.22 -30.45
C LEU A 313 -14.19 13.48 -30.80
N ALA A 314 -13.37 13.18 -29.82
CA ALA A 314 -12.10 12.47 -30.02
C ALA A 314 -12.32 11.06 -30.61
N ASP A 315 -13.31 10.31 -30.11
CA ASP A 315 -13.57 8.95 -30.57
C ASP A 315 -14.02 8.86 -32.02
N GLU A 316 -14.65 9.91 -32.55
CA GLU A 316 -15.01 9.96 -33.98
C GLU A 316 -13.79 9.82 -34.88
N PHE A 317 -12.59 10.20 -34.40
CA PHE A 317 -11.36 10.10 -35.19
C PHE A 317 -10.74 8.69 -35.15
N ARG A 318 -11.09 7.83 -34.24
CA ARG A 318 -10.52 6.47 -34.14
C ARG A 318 -10.83 5.64 -35.37
N ASP A 319 -12.06 5.69 -35.84
CA ASP A 319 -12.55 4.93 -37.00
C ASP A 319 -12.64 5.78 -38.28
N MET A 320 -12.32 7.07 -38.20
CA MET A 320 -12.44 7.98 -39.31
C MET A 320 -11.33 7.75 -40.33
N ASN A 321 -11.69 7.54 -41.60
CA ASN A 321 -10.70 7.45 -42.65
C ASN A 321 -10.19 8.85 -43.08
N SER A 322 -9.00 8.92 -43.70
CA SER A 322 -8.34 10.16 -44.09
C SER A 322 -9.18 11.03 -45.04
N LYS A 323 -9.98 10.43 -45.94
CA LYS A 323 -10.81 11.16 -46.88
C LYS A 323 -11.91 11.94 -46.16
N ASP A 324 -12.59 11.31 -45.23
CA ASP A 324 -13.66 11.92 -44.46
C ASP A 324 -13.09 13.01 -43.52
N PHE A 325 -11.95 12.75 -42.89
CA PHE A 325 -11.25 13.74 -42.08
C PHE A 325 -10.88 15.01 -42.88
N LEU A 326 -10.32 14.86 -44.08
CA LEU A 326 -9.96 15.99 -44.95
C LEU A 326 -11.17 16.83 -45.36
N SER A 327 -12.39 16.25 -45.34
CA SER A 327 -13.65 16.95 -45.66
C SER A 327 -14.22 17.77 -44.49
N LEU A 328 -13.73 17.58 -43.25
CA LEU A 328 -14.22 18.32 -42.08
C LEU A 328 -14.11 19.84 -42.25
N ASN A 329 -14.99 20.57 -41.57
CA ASN A 329 -14.92 22.03 -41.54
C ASN A 329 -13.67 22.49 -40.76
N ASN A 330 -12.89 23.41 -41.30
CA ASN A 330 -11.66 23.88 -40.64
C ASN A 330 -11.92 24.63 -39.35
N GLU A 331 -13.04 25.36 -39.25
CA GLU A 331 -13.36 26.09 -38.01
C GLU A 331 -13.76 25.13 -36.89
N GLU A 332 -14.57 24.12 -37.20
CA GLU A 332 -14.96 23.07 -36.24
C GLU A 332 -13.72 22.28 -35.74
N LEU A 333 -12.82 21.92 -36.68
CA LEU A 333 -11.58 21.23 -36.31
C LEU A 333 -10.67 22.15 -35.47
N ASN A 334 -10.54 23.42 -35.78
CA ASN A 334 -9.78 24.36 -34.94
C ASN A 334 -10.44 24.56 -33.56
N GLN A 335 -11.77 24.55 -33.49
CA GLN A 335 -12.48 24.59 -32.20
C GLN A 335 -12.20 23.33 -31.37
N PHE A 336 -12.24 22.15 -32.00
CA PHE A 336 -11.86 20.88 -31.34
C PHE A 336 -10.44 20.92 -30.79
N LEU A 337 -9.45 21.30 -31.61
CA LEU A 337 -8.05 21.38 -31.20
C LEU A 337 -7.86 22.35 -30.02
N ARG A 338 -8.46 23.54 -30.05
CA ARG A 338 -8.37 24.52 -28.97
C ARG A 338 -9.06 24.04 -27.70
N ARG A 339 -10.27 23.49 -27.80
CA ARG A 339 -11.05 23.02 -26.65
C ARG A 339 -10.34 21.88 -25.89
N ASN A 340 -9.64 21.02 -26.63
CA ASN A 340 -8.93 19.87 -26.09
C ASN A 340 -7.45 20.17 -25.79
N GLY A 341 -7.03 21.44 -25.78
CA GLY A 341 -5.70 21.83 -25.31
C GLY A 341 -4.54 21.39 -26.19
N PHE A 342 -4.77 21.20 -27.51
CA PHE A 342 -3.67 20.96 -28.44
C PHE A 342 -2.74 22.16 -28.49
N PRO A 343 -1.41 21.95 -28.51
CA PRO A 343 -0.44 23.01 -28.76
C PRO A 343 -0.79 23.88 -29.98
N THR A 344 -0.51 25.17 -29.93
CA THR A 344 -0.90 26.16 -30.96
C THR A 344 -0.34 25.88 -32.36
N LYS A 345 0.70 25.08 -32.48
CA LYS A 345 1.27 24.58 -33.73
C LYS A 345 0.29 23.68 -34.52
N TYR A 346 -0.61 22.98 -33.82
CA TYR A 346 -1.64 22.14 -34.42
C TYR A 346 -2.86 22.99 -34.80
N THR A 347 -3.00 23.25 -36.07
CA THR A 347 -4.13 23.93 -36.67
C THR A 347 -4.85 23.01 -37.63
N ALA A 348 -6.12 23.28 -37.96
CA ALA A 348 -6.82 22.49 -38.95
C ALA A 348 -6.05 22.36 -40.25
N LYS A 349 -5.30 23.41 -40.63
CA LYS A 349 -4.47 23.41 -41.86
C LYS A 349 -3.26 22.47 -41.69
N SER A 350 -2.49 22.59 -40.62
CA SER A 350 -1.31 21.74 -40.41
C SER A 350 -1.68 20.27 -40.25
N VAL A 351 -2.68 19.95 -39.40
CA VAL A 351 -3.15 18.59 -39.17
C VAL A 351 -3.69 17.95 -40.47
N LYS A 352 -4.49 18.66 -41.26
CA LYS A 352 -4.95 18.14 -42.57
C LYS A 352 -3.82 17.92 -43.56
N GLU A 353 -2.77 18.74 -43.52
CA GLU A 353 -1.59 18.54 -44.38
C GLU A 353 -0.83 17.27 -43.96
N ASP A 354 -0.62 17.08 -42.67
CA ASP A 354 0.08 15.91 -42.13
C ASP A 354 -0.68 14.59 -42.44
N ILE A 355 -2.03 14.60 -42.32
CA ILE A 355 -2.87 13.46 -42.68
C ILE A 355 -2.87 13.24 -44.22
N ARG A 356 -2.86 14.31 -45.01
CA ARG A 356 -2.79 14.20 -46.49
C ARG A 356 -1.46 13.60 -46.95
N THR A 357 -0.36 13.92 -46.27
CA THR A 357 0.97 13.38 -46.57
C THR A 357 1.22 12.02 -45.89
N SER A 358 0.20 11.49 -45.20
CA SER A 358 0.30 10.23 -44.45
C SER A 358 1.38 10.25 -43.36
N THR A 359 1.64 11.41 -42.75
CA THR A 359 2.53 11.54 -41.62
C THR A 359 1.95 10.80 -40.41
N TYR A 360 0.63 10.89 -40.19
CA TYR A 360 -0.13 10.11 -39.21
C TYR A 360 -1.60 9.96 -39.64
N PRO A 361 -2.33 8.94 -39.12
CA PRO A 361 -3.77 8.76 -39.37
C PRO A 361 -4.62 9.72 -38.52
N PRO A 362 -5.93 9.89 -38.83
CA PRO A 362 -6.83 10.67 -37.98
C PRO A 362 -6.92 10.22 -36.53
N SER A 363 -6.81 8.91 -36.25
CA SER A 363 -6.82 8.32 -34.91
C SER A 363 -5.73 8.89 -33.98
N ALA A 364 -4.61 9.38 -34.57
CA ALA A 364 -3.54 10.02 -33.78
C ALA A 364 -4.01 11.24 -32.96
N LEU A 365 -5.11 11.90 -33.37
CA LEU A 365 -5.70 12.99 -32.58
C LEU A 365 -6.42 12.47 -31.33
N ALA A 366 -7.07 11.31 -31.42
CA ALA A 366 -7.68 10.65 -30.28
C ALA A 366 -6.58 10.10 -29.34
N ASP A 367 -5.55 9.48 -29.90
CA ASP A 367 -4.42 8.92 -29.13
C ASP A 367 -3.67 10.01 -28.37
N PHE A 368 -3.51 11.21 -28.94
CA PHE A 368 -2.90 12.37 -28.28
C PHE A 368 -3.68 12.82 -27.03
N LEU A 369 -4.99 12.58 -27.00
CA LEU A 369 -5.88 12.93 -25.88
C LEU A 369 -6.07 11.79 -24.87
N GLY A 370 -5.64 10.58 -25.21
CA GLY A 370 -5.80 9.42 -24.35
C GLY A 370 -5.22 9.64 -22.95
N ASP A 371 -5.99 9.31 -21.93
CA ASP A 371 -5.64 9.41 -20.53
C ASP A 371 -6.05 8.10 -19.83
N ALA A 372 -5.08 7.31 -19.40
CA ALA A 372 -5.34 6.02 -18.76
C ALA A 372 -6.19 6.13 -17.48
N ASN A 373 -6.12 7.27 -16.79
CA ASN A 373 -6.99 7.51 -15.64
C ASN A 373 -8.45 7.74 -16.05
N ALA A 374 -8.70 8.51 -17.12
CA ALA A 374 -10.05 8.72 -17.62
C ALA A 374 -10.66 7.44 -18.21
N GLU A 375 -9.83 6.61 -18.85
CA GLU A 375 -10.24 5.34 -19.44
C GLU A 375 -10.75 4.32 -18.40
N LEU A 376 -10.36 4.41 -17.12
CA LEU A 376 -10.91 3.60 -16.04
C LEU A 376 -12.41 3.84 -15.78
N PHE A 377 -12.93 5.01 -16.13
CA PHE A 377 -14.32 5.43 -15.89
C PHE A 377 -15.21 5.37 -17.14
N ASP A 378 -14.67 4.98 -18.29
CA ASP A 378 -15.34 5.14 -19.60
C ASP A 378 -15.80 3.80 -20.20
N THR A 379 -15.81 2.71 -19.40
CA THR A 379 -16.19 1.38 -19.87
C THR A 379 -17.70 1.22 -19.85
N GLU A 380 -18.31 0.91 -21.00
CA GLU A 380 -19.75 0.66 -21.13
C GLU A 380 -20.12 -0.78 -20.73
N VAL A 381 -20.12 -1.08 -19.42
CA VAL A 381 -20.60 -2.34 -18.87
C VAL A 381 -21.96 -2.17 -18.19
N ILE A 382 -22.68 -3.27 -17.97
CA ILE A 382 -23.92 -3.24 -17.21
C ILE A 382 -23.62 -2.84 -15.75
N GLY A 383 -22.58 -3.40 -15.15
CA GLY A 383 -22.11 -3.10 -13.80
C GLY A 383 -23.00 -3.72 -12.72
N ALA A 384 -23.39 -2.95 -11.71
CA ALA A 384 -24.13 -3.47 -10.58
C ALA A 384 -25.56 -3.85 -10.91
N GLU A 385 -25.94 -5.10 -10.61
CA GLU A 385 -27.30 -5.61 -10.66
C GLU A 385 -27.69 -6.27 -9.34
N VAL A 386 -28.90 -6.05 -8.86
CA VAL A 386 -29.43 -6.67 -7.63
C VAL A 386 -30.51 -7.67 -7.97
N TYR A 387 -30.31 -8.89 -7.53
CA TYR A 387 -31.25 -10.01 -7.65
C TYR A 387 -31.78 -10.40 -6.27
N LYS A 388 -32.97 -11.00 -6.22
CA LYS A 388 -33.52 -11.62 -5.02
C LYS A 388 -34.11 -12.99 -5.30
N THR A 389 -34.17 -13.80 -4.27
CA THR A 389 -34.97 -15.02 -4.20
C THR A 389 -35.88 -14.95 -3.00
N ASP A 390 -37.07 -15.53 -3.09
CA ASP A 390 -38.02 -15.71 -1.98
C ASP A 390 -38.26 -17.22 -1.70
N ASN A 391 -37.40 -18.10 -2.22
CA ASN A 391 -37.51 -19.55 -2.07
C ASN A 391 -36.15 -20.22 -1.73
N GLY A 392 -35.30 -19.51 -0.98
CA GLY A 392 -34.03 -20.04 -0.52
C GLY A 392 -33.00 -20.31 -1.63
N GLY A 393 -33.06 -19.60 -2.75
CA GLY A 393 -32.10 -19.69 -3.84
C GLY A 393 -32.46 -20.72 -4.92
N GLU A 394 -33.67 -21.29 -4.90
CA GLU A 394 -34.14 -22.19 -5.98
C GLU A 394 -34.32 -21.44 -7.31
N SER A 395 -34.68 -20.15 -7.24
CA SER A 395 -34.74 -19.26 -8.40
C SER A 395 -34.55 -17.79 -8.01
N TRP A 396 -34.00 -17.01 -8.93
CA TRP A 396 -33.69 -15.60 -8.71
C TRP A 396 -34.41 -14.70 -9.73
N GLU A 397 -34.75 -13.49 -9.32
CA GLU A 397 -35.31 -12.45 -10.19
C GLU A 397 -34.60 -11.10 -9.95
N ILE A 398 -34.38 -10.32 -11.00
CA ILE A 398 -33.84 -8.97 -10.90
C ILE A 398 -34.84 -8.07 -10.16
N THR A 399 -34.35 -7.20 -9.28
CA THR A 399 -35.23 -6.39 -8.43
C THR A 399 -35.62 -5.06 -9.05
N HIS A 400 -34.87 -4.54 -10.02
CA HIS A 400 -35.01 -3.20 -10.57
C HIS A 400 -35.00 -3.17 -12.09
N ASP A 401 -35.71 -2.21 -12.66
CA ASP A 401 -35.80 -2.00 -14.12
C ASP A 401 -34.79 -0.93 -14.64
N ILE A 402 -34.24 -0.12 -13.74
CA ILE A 402 -33.36 1.00 -14.05
C ILE A 402 -31.91 0.59 -13.74
N ALA A 403 -30.97 0.84 -14.65
CA ALA A 403 -29.57 0.59 -14.41
C ALA A 403 -29.05 1.36 -13.18
N LEU A 404 -28.23 0.71 -12.37
CA LEU A 404 -27.58 1.29 -11.20
C LEU A 404 -26.25 1.92 -11.61
N ASP A 405 -26.36 3.06 -12.31
CA ASP A 405 -25.20 3.77 -12.84
C ASP A 405 -24.26 4.25 -11.73
N ASN A 406 -22.98 4.30 -12.05
CA ASN A 406 -21.91 4.82 -11.17
C ASN A 406 -21.69 4.09 -9.84
N VAL A 407 -22.29 2.91 -9.62
CA VAL A 407 -21.99 2.10 -8.43
C VAL A 407 -20.60 1.47 -8.56
N TYR A 408 -20.31 0.87 -9.71
CA TYR A 408 -19.06 0.16 -9.95
C TYR A 408 -18.16 0.80 -10.99
N PHE A 409 -18.69 1.59 -11.93
CA PHE A 409 -17.98 1.99 -13.14
C PHE A 409 -17.38 0.75 -13.84
N ALA A 410 -16.06 0.73 -14.08
CA ALA A 410 -15.35 -0.39 -14.67
C ALA A 410 -14.59 -1.24 -13.64
N TYR A 411 -14.82 -1.07 -12.32
CA TYR A 411 -14.06 -1.79 -11.29
C TYR A 411 -14.93 -2.45 -10.22
N GLY A 412 -15.92 -3.24 -10.66
CA GLY A 412 -16.71 -4.13 -9.81
C GLY A 412 -15.89 -5.15 -9.02
N TYR A 413 -14.66 -5.42 -9.45
CA TYR A 413 -13.69 -6.22 -8.70
C TYR A 413 -13.30 -5.66 -7.32
N TYR A 414 -13.53 -4.38 -7.12
CA TYR A 414 -13.18 -3.67 -5.88
C TYR A 414 -14.31 -3.67 -4.87
N PHE A 415 -15.55 -3.78 -5.34
CA PHE A 415 -16.77 -3.72 -4.56
C PHE A 415 -17.58 -5.02 -4.66
N GLY A 416 -18.63 -5.16 -3.87
CA GLY A 416 -19.52 -6.31 -3.96
C GLY A 416 -20.30 -6.57 -2.69
N GLU A 417 -20.35 -5.59 -1.79
CA GLU A 417 -21.04 -5.73 -0.51
C GLU A 417 -22.50 -5.30 -0.59
N ILE A 418 -23.40 -6.18 -0.15
CA ILE A 418 -24.83 -5.91 0.06
C ILE A 418 -25.20 -6.30 1.47
N ARG A 419 -26.05 -5.49 2.13
CA ARG A 419 -26.56 -5.78 3.48
C ARG A 419 -28.05 -5.53 3.54
N VAL A 420 -28.76 -6.50 4.10
CA VAL A 420 -30.19 -6.39 4.45
C VAL A 420 -30.30 -5.93 5.89
N ASP A 421 -31.24 -5.03 6.18
CA ASP A 421 -31.59 -4.67 7.56
C ASP A 421 -32.10 -5.92 8.29
N PRO A 422 -31.49 -6.30 9.43
CA PRO A 422 -31.91 -7.50 10.17
C PRO A 422 -33.39 -7.51 10.62
N SER A 423 -34.00 -6.32 10.71
CA SER A 423 -35.39 -6.14 11.18
C SER A 423 -36.42 -5.87 10.06
N ASP A 424 -35.96 -5.65 8.82
CA ASP A 424 -36.83 -5.38 7.66
C ASP A 424 -36.24 -5.96 6.37
N ALA A 425 -36.79 -7.06 5.91
CA ALA A 425 -36.41 -7.75 4.68
C ALA A 425 -36.48 -6.90 3.41
N ASN A 426 -37.10 -5.72 3.43
CA ASN A 426 -37.22 -4.83 2.27
C ASN A 426 -36.21 -3.66 2.28
N THR A 427 -35.54 -3.45 3.40
CA THR A 427 -34.52 -2.40 3.54
C THR A 427 -33.14 -2.97 3.26
N LEU A 428 -32.49 -2.42 2.23
CA LEU A 428 -31.21 -2.88 1.68
C LEU A 428 -30.22 -1.74 1.55
N TYR A 429 -28.95 -2.09 1.67
CA TYR A 429 -27.82 -1.22 1.37
C TYR A 429 -26.87 -1.92 0.41
N ILE A 430 -26.44 -1.25 -0.66
CA ILE A 430 -25.34 -1.69 -1.53
C ILE A 430 -24.20 -0.70 -1.49
N MET A 431 -23.01 -1.24 -1.55
CA MET A 431 -21.77 -0.51 -1.41
C MET A 431 -20.96 -0.57 -2.70
N GLY A 432 -20.47 0.57 -3.12
CA GLY A 432 -19.66 0.80 -4.30
C GLY A 432 -18.97 2.14 -4.13
N VAL A 433 -18.70 2.86 -5.21
CA VAL A 433 -18.24 4.26 -5.15
C VAL A 433 -19.22 5.10 -4.33
N PRO A 434 -20.54 5.14 -4.63
CA PRO A 434 -21.57 5.61 -3.69
C PRO A 434 -22.12 4.45 -2.85
N MET A 435 -22.73 4.79 -1.75
CA MET A 435 -23.61 3.90 -1.00
C MET A 435 -25.07 4.17 -1.36
N LEU A 436 -25.82 3.13 -1.77
CA LEU A 436 -27.22 3.24 -2.09
C LEU A 436 -28.07 2.50 -1.08
N LYS A 437 -29.26 3.05 -0.78
CA LYS A 437 -30.30 2.46 0.07
C LYS A 437 -31.57 2.21 -0.71
N SER A 438 -32.19 1.06 -0.52
CA SER A 438 -33.55 0.76 -0.94
C SER A 438 -34.42 0.43 0.28
N THR A 439 -35.71 0.79 0.27
CA THR A 439 -36.71 0.43 1.29
C THR A 439 -37.89 -0.33 0.70
N ASP A 440 -37.76 -0.83 -0.53
CA ASP A 440 -38.83 -1.52 -1.26
C ASP A 440 -38.37 -2.79 -1.96
N ALA A 441 -37.47 -3.53 -1.28
CA ALA A 441 -36.86 -4.79 -1.73
C ALA A 441 -36.07 -4.65 -3.03
N GLY A 442 -35.31 -3.55 -3.17
CA GLY A 442 -34.40 -3.32 -4.30
C GLY A 442 -35.03 -2.75 -5.56
N LYS A 443 -36.31 -2.35 -5.54
CA LYS A 443 -36.98 -1.79 -6.73
C LYS A 443 -36.53 -0.37 -7.06
N ASN A 444 -36.38 0.45 -6.02
CA ASN A 444 -35.90 1.82 -6.15
C ASN A 444 -34.72 2.04 -5.20
N TRP A 445 -33.75 2.82 -5.67
CA TRP A 445 -32.52 3.10 -4.96
C TRP A 445 -32.28 4.59 -4.81
N THR A 446 -31.82 5.01 -3.65
CA THR A 446 -31.46 6.40 -3.35
C THR A 446 -30.05 6.43 -2.77
N PRO A 447 -29.16 7.31 -3.29
CA PRO A 447 -27.86 7.48 -2.68
C PRO A 447 -28.01 8.10 -1.29
N ILE A 448 -27.23 7.60 -0.35
CA ILE A 448 -27.10 8.16 0.99
C ILE A 448 -25.69 8.67 1.21
N ALA A 449 -25.53 9.62 2.13
CA ALA A 449 -24.24 10.16 2.49
C ALA A 449 -23.56 11.10 1.48
N GLU A 450 -24.10 11.32 0.28
CA GLU A 450 -23.49 12.17 -0.77
C GLU A 450 -23.12 13.59 -0.33
N ASN A 451 -23.90 14.19 0.58
CA ASN A 451 -23.71 15.57 1.02
C ASN A 451 -22.89 15.73 2.32
N GLN A 452 -22.33 14.65 2.85
CA GLN A 452 -21.83 14.62 4.23
C GLN A 452 -20.32 14.57 4.38
N ARG A 453 -19.54 14.74 3.31
CA ARG A 453 -18.08 14.63 3.32
C ARG A 453 -17.58 13.27 3.82
N ILE A 454 -18.33 12.21 3.54
CA ILE A 454 -17.90 10.84 3.74
C ILE A 454 -16.99 10.48 2.56
N HIS A 455 -15.95 9.71 2.83
CA HIS A 455 -15.13 9.16 1.76
C HIS A 455 -15.97 8.20 0.90
N VAL A 456 -15.73 8.18 -0.39
CA VAL A 456 -16.30 7.21 -1.32
C VAL A 456 -15.66 5.82 -1.13
N ASP A 457 -16.01 4.87 -1.99
CA ASP A 457 -15.39 3.54 -2.03
C ASP A 457 -15.70 2.71 -0.78
N HIS A 458 -16.99 2.39 -0.62
CA HIS A 458 -17.53 1.70 0.55
C HIS A 458 -17.28 0.19 0.46
N GLN A 459 -16.69 -0.40 1.54
CA GLN A 459 -16.22 -1.79 1.58
C GLN A 459 -16.91 -2.66 2.62
N ALA A 460 -17.35 -2.09 3.73
CA ALA A 460 -17.92 -2.83 4.86
C ALA A 460 -19.09 -2.08 5.51
N LEU A 461 -20.14 -2.80 5.85
CA LEU A 461 -21.28 -2.25 6.59
C LEU A 461 -21.75 -3.23 7.65
N TRP A 462 -21.81 -2.77 8.90
CA TRP A 462 -22.55 -3.44 9.97
C TRP A 462 -23.81 -2.64 10.30
N ILE A 463 -24.95 -3.33 10.39
CA ILE A 463 -26.24 -2.80 10.79
C ILE A 463 -26.55 -3.40 12.16
N ASN A 464 -26.91 -2.55 13.13
CA ASN A 464 -27.24 -3.03 14.47
C ASN A 464 -28.55 -3.87 14.45
N PRO A 465 -28.49 -5.17 14.82
CA PRO A 465 -29.67 -6.03 14.77
C PRO A 465 -30.76 -5.64 15.75
N LYS A 466 -30.47 -4.73 16.71
CA LYS A 466 -31.42 -4.21 17.69
C LYS A 466 -31.95 -2.80 17.36
N ASP A 467 -31.32 -2.14 16.37
CA ASP A 467 -31.61 -0.76 15.98
C ASP A 467 -31.09 -0.51 14.55
N GLY A 468 -31.93 -0.73 13.56
CA GLY A 468 -31.56 -0.59 12.12
C GLY A 468 -31.10 0.82 11.70
N GLU A 469 -31.29 1.83 12.55
CA GLU A 469 -30.78 3.19 12.31
C GLU A 469 -29.31 3.34 12.72
N HIS A 470 -28.75 2.42 13.51
CA HIS A 470 -27.37 2.44 13.94
C HIS A 470 -26.49 1.62 12.99
N LEU A 471 -25.63 2.31 12.24
CA LEU A 471 -24.73 1.77 11.22
C LEU A 471 -23.26 2.03 11.58
N LEU A 472 -22.39 1.06 11.31
CA LEU A 472 -20.96 1.26 11.20
C LEU A 472 -20.56 1.00 9.75
N LEU A 473 -19.94 1.98 9.12
CA LEU A 473 -19.56 1.97 7.71
C LEU A 473 -18.05 2.08 7.57
N GLY A 474 -17.45 1.14 6.87
CA GLY A 474 -16.04 1.15 6.48
C GLY A 474 -15.86 1.50 5.01
N ASN A 475 -14.90 2.37 4.72
CA ASN A 475 -14.54 2.74 3.35
C ASN A 475 -13.02 3.07 3.26
N ASP A 476 -12.56 3.57 2.11
CA ASP A 476 -11.15 3.87 1.90
C ASP A 476 -10.65 5.11 2.67
N GLY A 477 -11.54 5.86 3.29
CA GLY A 477 -11.21 6.95 4.23
C GLY A 477 -11.27 6.55 5.71
N GLY A 478 -11.63 5.31 6.03
CA GLY A 478 -11.69 4.79 7.40
C GLY A 478 -13.07 4.39 7.88
N LEU A 479 -13.31 4.52 9.19
CA LEU A 479 -14.55 4.10 9.85
C LEU A 479 -15.49 5.28 10.13
N TYR A 480 -16.76 5.10 9.79
CA TYR A 480 -17.84 6.05 10.02
C TYR A 480 -18.99 5.40 10.83
N GLU A 481 -19.67 6.17 11.66
CA GLU A 481 -20.83 5.73 12.44
C GLU A 481 -22.03 6.63 12.16
N SER A 482 -23.20 6.03 11.88
CA SER A 482 -24.48 6.70 11.82
C SER A 482 -25.42 6.16 12.89
N LYS A 483 -26.31 7.02 13.43
CA LYS A 483 -27.37 6.67 14.39
C LYS A 483 -28.77 7.10 13.92
N ASP A 484 -28.89 7.40 12.66
CA ASP A 484 -30.12 7.88 12.01
C ASP A 484 -30.30 7.28 10.60
N GLY A 485 -29.90 6.02 10.43
CA GLY A 485 -30.10 5.25 9.19
C GLY A 485 -29.31 5.76 7.99
N GLY A 486 -28.22 6.49 8.24
CA GLY A 486 -27.33 7.02 7.20
C GLY A 486 -27.62 8.47 6.80
N GLU A 487 -28.46 9.21 7.55
CA GLU A 487 -28.70 10.63 7.30
C GLU A 487 -27.49 11.49 7.72
N ASN A 488 -26.83 11.12 8.84
CA ASN A 488 -25.62 11.76 9.33
C ASN A 488 -24.58 10.72 9.76
N PHE A 489 -23.28 11.06 9.56
CA PHE A 489 -22.18 10.19 9.93
C PHE A 489 -21.11 10.92 10.76
N ILE A 490 -20.55 10.21 11.70
CA ILE A 490 -19.38 10.62 12.49
C ILE A 490 -18.16 9.85 12.00
N HIS A 491 -17.09 10.54 11.62
CA HIS A 491 -15.83 9.92 11.23
C HIS A 491 -14.96 9.64 12.46
N HIS A 492 -14.51 8.40 12.63
CA HIS A 492 -13.65 7.95 13.72
C HIS A 492 -12.17 8.10 13.39
N ASN A 493 -11.66 9.34 13.38
CA ASN A 493 -10.26 9.68 13.10
C ASN A 493 -9.36 9.46 14.34
N VAL A 494 -9.13 8.21 14.74
CA VAL A 494 -8.39 7.89 15.99
C VAL A 494 -7.26 6.89 15.80
N ALA A 495 -7.16 6.24 14.64
CA ALA A 495 -6.12 5.27 14.32
C ALA A 495 -5.16 5.83 13.24
N PRO A 496 -3.83 5.75 13.42
CA PRO A 496 -2.86 6.15 12.41
C PRO A 496 -2.66 5.01 11.40
N VAL A 497 -3.53 4.94 10.40
CA VAL A 497 -3.58 3.85 9.40
C VAL A 497 -3.47 4.34 7.95
N GLY A 498 -2.84 5.47 7.71
CA GLY A 498 -2.60 5.98 6.36
C GLY A 498 -1.76 5.03 5.49
N GLN A 499 -2.14 4.88 4.21
CA GLN A 499 -1.50 4.02 3.20
C GLN A 499 -0.64 4.87 2.26
N PHE A 500 0.60 5.16 2.68
CA PHE A 500 1.52 6.00 1.90
C PHE A 500 2.22 5.23 0.78
N TYR A 501 2.28 5.84 -0.40
CA TYR A 501 3.09 5.38 -1.52
C TYR A 501 4.49 5.98 -1.50
N THR A 502 4.61 7.27 -1.08
CA THR A 502 5.87 8.02 -1.14
C THR A 502 6.02 8.98 0.03
N VAL A 503 7.26 9.38 0.31
CA VAL A 503 7.58 10.41 1.30
C VAL A 503 8.70 11.33 0.81
N ASN A 504 8.61 12.60 1.17
CA ASN A 504 9.68 13.57 0.98
C ASN A 504 9.68 14.61 2.13
N VAL A 505 10.73 15.40 2.24
CA VAL A 505 10.93 16.39 3.31
C VAL A 505 11.39 17.74 2.74
N ASP A 506 11.06 18.84 3.43
CA ASP A 506 11.59 20.17 3.11
C ASP A 506 12.70 20.59 4.09
N MET A 507 13.24 21.79 3.91
CA MET A 507 14.31 22.36 4.74
C MET A 507 13.82 23.40 5.76
N ASP A 508 12.53 23.50 6.03
CA ASP A 508 11.97 24.36 7.06
C ASP A 508 12.46 23.98 8.49
N THR A 509 12.12 24.76 9.50
CA THR A 509 12.47 24.47 10.90
C THR A 509 11.27 24.71 11.82
N PRO A 510 10.66 23.67 12.40
CA PRO A 510 10.90 22.24 12.10
C PRO A 510 10.56 21.91 10.63
N TYR A 511 11.23 20.89 10.07
CA TYR A 511 10.95 20.48 8.70
C TYR A 511 9.55 19.85 8.59
N ASN A 512 9.00 19.92 7.39
CA ASN A 512 7.75 19.25 7.07
C ASN A 512 7.99 17.94 6.32
N ILE A 513 7.07 17.01 6.52
CA ILE A 513 7.01 15.75 5.85
C ILE A 513 5.84 15.80 4.84
N TYR A 514 6.09 15.35 3.63
CA TYR A 514 5.15 15.28 2.55
C TYR A 514 4.93 13.82 2.15
N GLY A 515 3.70 13.44 1.83
CA GLY A 515 3.45 12.08 1.35
C GLY A 515 2.18 11.97 0.55
N GLY A 516 2.22 11.08 -0.43
CA GLY A 516 1.07 10.67 -1.23
C GLY A 516 0.44 9.41 -0.65
N LEU A 517 -0.89 9.43 -0.47
CA LEU A 517 -1.65 8.29 0.07
C LEU A 517 -2.56 7.69 -0.99
N GLN A 518 -2.67 6.38 -0.98
CA GLN A 518 -3.70 5.67 -1.71
C GLN A 518 -5.08 6.23 -1.34
N ASP A 519 -5.92 6.49 -2.31
CA ASP A 519 -7.31 6.96 -2.23
C ASP A 519 -7.51 8.33 -1.53
N ASN A 520 -6.50 8.82 -0.81
CA ASN A 520 -6.63 9.93 0.13
C ASN A 520 -5.83 11.19 -0.23
N GLY A 521 -5.21 11.24 -1.41
CA GLY A 521 -4.49 12.42 -1.91
C GLY A 521 -3.11 12.64 -1.28
N THR A 522 -2.57 13.84 -1.46
CA THR A 522 -1.25 14.24 -0.97
C THR A 522 -1.37 15.18 0.22
N TRP A 523 -0.56 14.93 1.24
CA TRP A 523 -0.58 15.66 2.51
C TRP A 523 0.79 16.17 2.93
N LYS A 524 0.76 17.27 3.72
CA LYS A 524 1.91 17.90 4.37
C LYS A 524 1.68 17.98 5.88
N GLY A 525 2.66 17.60 6.68
CA GLY A 525 2.62 17.71 8.14
C GLY A 525 3.96 18.03 8.74
N SER A 526 4.00 18.58 9.96
CA SER A 526 5.26 18.86 10.64
C SER A 526 5.96 17.57 11.10
N SER A 527 7.28 17.51 11.00
CA SER A 527 8.10 16.42 11.57
C SER A 527 7.92 16.25 13.09
N ARG A 528 7.38 17.23 13.78
CA ARG A 528 7.07 17.21 15.22
C ARG A 528 5.63 16.82 15.54
N SER A 529 4.86 16.44 14.52
CA SER A 529 3.49 15.97 14.71
C SER A 529 3.43 14.69 15.55
N THR A 530 2.27 14.48 16.15
CA THR A 530 1.90 13.23 16.83
C THR A 530 0.57 12.74 16.26
N PRO A 531 0.26 11.42 16.32
CA PRO A 531 -0.95 10.89 15.74
C PRO A 531 -2.19 11.24 16.60
N ASN A 532 -2.59 12.50 16.57
CA ASN A 532 -3.79 13.01 17.23
C ASN A 532 -4.56 13.99 16.34
N ARG A 533 -5.83 14.26 16.71
CA ARG A 533 -6.73 15.15 15.95
C ARG A 533 -6.36 16.64 16.02
N GLU A 534 -5.56 17.03 16.97
CA GLU A 534 -5.27 18.43 17.26
C GLU A 534 -4.12 18.97 16.42
N GLN A 535 -3.36 18.10 15.78
CA GLN A 535 -2.24 18.47 14.90
C GLN A 535 -2.65 18.28 13.44
N PRO A 536 -3.00 19.35 12.74
CA PRO A 536 -3.50 19.26 11.38
C PRO A 536 -2.37 18.92 10.41
N TRP A 537 -2.58 17.85 9.65
CA TRP A 537 -1.94 17.67 8.35
C TRP A 537 -2.75 18.44 7.31
N GLU A 538 -2.06 19.08 6.39
CA GLU A 538 -2.66 19.86 5.31
C GLU A 538 -2.76 19.03 4.04
N ARG A 539 -3.96 18.98 3.44
CA ARG A 539 -4.17 18.31 2.15
C ARG A 539 -3.72 19.22 1.01
N LEU A 540 -2.75 18.76 0.24
CA LEU A 540 -2.19 19.50 -0.89
C LEU A 540 -2.90 19.20 -2.21
N TYR A 541 -3.25 17.94 -2.47
CA TYR A 541 -3.85 17.52 -3.75
C TYR A 541 -4.81 16.34 -3.55
N GLY A 542 -5.60 16.00 -4.59
CA GLY A 542 -6.58 14.90 -4.58
C GLY A 542 -6.11 13.69 -5.38
N GLY A 543 -7.02 12.71 -5.58
CA GLY A 543 -6.75 11.43 -6.23
C GLY A 543 -5.93 10.50 -5.35
N ASP A 544 -5.33 9.45 -5.92
CA ASP A 544 -4.28 8.68 -5.26
C ASP A 544 -3.02 9.53 -5.24
N GLY A 545 -2.61 9.99 -4.05
CA GLY A 545 -1.39 10.78 -3.93
C GLY A 545 -0.18 9.96 -4.31
N MET A 546 0.59 10.46 -5.26
CA MET A 546 1.81 9.83 -5.79
C MET A 546 3.06 10.58 -5.31
N HIS A 547 4.13 10.60 -6.11
CA HIS A 547 5.33 11.35 -5.77
C HIS A 547 5.01 12.81 -5.44
N VAL A 548 5.62 13.31 -4.39
CA VAL A 548 5.52 14.69 -3.95
C VAL A 548 6.91 15.26 -3.70
N ASN A 549 7.25 16.32 -4.44
CA ASN A 549 8.57 16.95 -4.34
C ASN A 549 8.43 18.40 -3.92
N PRO A 550 8.69 18.73 -2.65
CA PRO A 550 8.88 20.12 -2.23
C PRO A 550 10.15 20.67 -2.87
N HIS A 551 10.12 21.91 -3.33
CA HIS A 551 11.31 22.55 -3.86
C HIS A 551 12.30 22.83 -2.71
N PRO A 552 13.56 22.37 -2.81
CA PRO A 552 14.51 22.37 -1.68
C PRO A 552 14.89 23.76 -1.16
N GLU A 553 14.73 24.82 -1.96
CA GLU A 553 15.03 26.20 -1.57
C GLU A 553 13.78 27.05 -1.25
N ASN A 554 12.57 26.51 -1.52
CA ASN A 554 11.31 27.23 -1.29
C ASN A 554 10.16 26.26 -1.03
N SER A 555 9.84 26.00 0.22
CA SER A 555 8.80 25.07 0.67
C SER A 555 7.36 25.44 0.25
N ASP A 556 7.14 26.66 -0.27
CA ASP A 556 5.87 27.07 -0.87
C ASP A 556 5.66 26.47 -2.28
N ILE A 557 6.73 25.99 -2.93
CA ILE A 557 6.65 25.37 -4.23
C ILE A 557 6.66 23.84 -4.07
N VAL A 558 5.63 23.17 -4.61
CA VAL A 558 5.52 21.72 -4.55
C VAL A 558 5.09 21.15 -5.90
N TYR A 559 5.66 20.00 -6.26
CA TYR A 559 5.26 19.20 -7.39
C TYR A 559 4.46 18.02 -6.85
N VAL A 560 3.19 17.94 -7.23
CA VAL A 560 2.24 16.95 -6.71
C VAL A 560 1.39 16.37 -7.82
N GLY A 561 0.94 15.16 -7.66
CA GLY A 561 0.10 14.53 -8.68
C GLY A 561 -0.70 13.35 -8.16
N PHE A 562 -1.41 12.74 -9.10
CA PHE A 562 -2.16 11.53 -8.90
C PHE A 562 -1.86 10.54 -10.03
N GLN A 563 -2.44 9.38 -9.98
CA GLN A 563 -2.14 8.23 -10.82
C GLN A 563 -1.98 8.54 -12.31
N TYR A 564 -1.16 7.73 -12.99
CA TYR A 564 -0.88 7.78 -14.43
C TYR A 564 -0.35 9.13 -14.94
N GLY A 565 0.57 9.74 -14.16
CA GLY A 565 1.32 10.90 -14.60
C GLY A 565 0.55 12.24 -14.58
N ASN A 566 -0.55 12.33 -13.85
CA ASN A 566 -1.32 13.55 -13.71
C ASN A 566 -0.71 14.48 -12.64
N TYR A 567 0.28 15.29 -13.03
CA TYR A 567 1.05 16.14 -12.13
C TYR A 567 0.88 17.64 -12.41
N VAL A 568 0.99 18.41 -11.33
CA VAL A 568 1.00 19.86 -11.33
C VAL A 568 2.16 20.39 -10.47
N ARG A 569 2.69 21.54 -10.83
CA ARG A 569 3.46 22.38 -9.93
C ARG A 569 2.50 23.36 -9.26
N ARG A 570 2.54 23.44 -7.93
CA ARG A 570 1.73 24.37 -7.13
C ARG A 570 2.60 25.34 -6.40
N ASP A 571 2.12 26.57 -6.31
CA ASP A 571 2.61 27.59 -5.38
C ASP A 571 1.60 27.70 -4.22
N LEU A 572 2.02 27.31 -3.02
CA LEU A 572 1.17 27.30 -1.82
C LEU A 572 0.94 28.72 -1.28
N SER A 573 1.83 29.67 -1.61
CA SER A 573 1.75 31.06 -1.13
C SER A 573 0.60 31.83 -1.76
N ASP A 574 0.27 31.57 -3.04
CA ASP A 574 -0.80 32.24 -3.77
C ASP A 574 -1.88 31.29 -4.32
N GLY A 575 -1.69 29.98 -4.16
CA GLY A 575 -2.60 28.94 -4.64
C GLY A 575 -2.56 28.69 -6.14
N SER A 576 -1.65 29.30 -6.87
CA SER A 576 -1.52 29.09 -8.31
C SER A 576 -0.97 27.70 -8.64
N SER A 577 -1.34 27.18 -9.80
CA SER A 577 -0.85 25.89 -10.28
C SER A 577 -0.89 25.77 -11.80
N TYR A 578 -0.01 24.93 -12.35
CA TYR A 578 -0.08 24.54 -13.76
C TYR A 578 0.34 23.07 -13.95
N ARG A 579 -0.23 22.43 -14.97
CA ARG A 579 0.07 21.04 -15.32
C ARG A 579 1.49 20.92 -15.89
N ILE A 580 2.22 19.92 -15.43
CA ILE A 580 3.60 19.64 -15.85
C ILE A 580 3.77 18.32 -16.60
N THR A 581 2.72 17.54 -16.79
CA THR A 581 2.82 16.23 -17.48
C THR A 581 3.33 16.39 -18.90
N PRO A 582 4.43 15.75 -19.30
CA PRO A 582 4.90 15.73 -20.69
C PRO A 582 3.86 15.11 -21.62
N ARG A 583 3.85 15.51 -22.87
CA ARG A 583 3.00 14.90 -23.91
C ARG A 583 3.84 14.56 -25.13
N HIS A 584 3.53 13.43 -25.75
CA HIS A 584 4.10 13.06 -27.04
C HIS A 584 3.62 13.98 -28.15
N GLU A 585 4.27 13.98 -29.29
CA GLU A 585 3.79 14.69 -30.49
C GLU A 585 2.65 13.90 -31.16
N VAL A 586 1.73 14.60 -31.82
CA VAL A 586 0.66 13.94 -32.60
C VAL A 586 1.28 13.05 -33.68
N GLY A 587 0.95 11.76 -33.65
CA GLY A 587 1.48 10.74 -34.56
C GLY A 587 2.71 10.01 -34.06
N GLU A 588 3.26 10.38 -32.91
CA GLU A 588 4.20 9.54 -32.18
C GLU A 588 3.47 8.56 -31.27
N ASP A 589 4.18 7.50 -30.81
CA ASP A 589 3.65 6.55 -29.85
C ASP A 589 3.25 7.27 -28.56
N ARG A 590 2.05 6.95 -28.07
CA ARG A 590 1.52 7.48 -26.82
C ARG A 590 2.51 7.23 -25.68
N TYR A 591 2.70 8.23 -24.79
CA TYR A 591 3.46 8.01 -23.58
C TYR A 591 2.66 7.11 -22.65
N ARG A 592 3.35 6.08 -22.12
CA ARG A 592 2.86 5.17 -21.11
C ARG A 592 3.33 5.65 -19.75
N TYR A 593 2.41 5.91 -18.86
CA TYR A 593 2.71 6.36 -17.50
C TYR A 593 2.36 5.26 -16.51
N ASN A 594 3.30 4.96 -15.61
CA ASN A 594 3.05 4.04 -14.50
C ASN A 594 1.92 4.56 -13.61
N TRP A 595 1.27 3.68 -12.86
CA TRP A 595 0.35 4.08 -11.80
C TRP A 595 1.01 5.10 -10.86
N ASN A 596 2.14 4.74 -10.27
CA ASN A 596 3.00 5.66 -9.51
C ASN A 596 4.12 6.16 -10.42
N THR A 597 3.81 7.15 -11.26
CA THR A 597 4.75 7.74 -12.22
C THR A 597 5.85 8.50 -11.49
N PRO A 598 7.15 8.18 -11.70
CA PRO A 598 8.23 8.87 -11.02
C PRO A 598 8.45 10.28 -11.59
N VAL A 599 8.54 11.23 -10.68
CA VAL A 599 8.90 12.63 -10.93
C VAL A 599 9.95 13.03 -9.92
N GLU A 600 11.08 13.59 -10.37
CA GLU A 600 12.21 13.94 -9.52
C GLU A 600 12.76 15.33 -9.86
N LEU A 601 13.19 16.08 -8.84
CA LEU A 601 13.91 17.34 -8.99
C LEU A 601 15.42 17.06 -9.01
N SER A 602 16.14 17.74 -9.89
CA SER A 602 17.60 17.59 -9.97
C SER A 602 18.28 18.02 -8.68
N HIS A 603 19.21 17.21 -8.20
CA HIS A 603 20.10 17.54 -7.08
C HIS A 603 21.02 18.73 -7.38
N HIS A 604 21.29 19.05 -8.64
CA HIS A 604 22.24 20.08 -9.08
C HIS A 604 21.56 21.41 -9.39
N ASN A 605 20.29 21.40 -9.78
CA ASN A 605 19.47 22.59 -10.01
C ASN A 605 18.00 22.24 -9.89
N PRO A 606 17.28 22.67 -8.86
CA PRO A 606 15.89 22.29 -8.58
C PRO A 606 14.86 22.82 -9.60
N ASP A 607 15.23 23.74 -10.49
CA ASP A 607 14.39 24.12 -11.63
C ASP A 607 14.32 23.02 -12.72
N ILE A 608 15.24 22.06 -12.66
CA ILE A 608 15.27 20.92 -13.56
C ILE A 608 14.40 19.81 -12.97
N VAL A 609 13.44 19.36 -13.81
CA VAL A 609 12.50 18.30 -13.44
C VAL A 609 12.67 17.12 -14.40
N TYR A 610 12.78 15.92 -13.84
CA TYR A 610 12.72 14.66 -14.57
C TYR A 610 11.34 14.05 -14.45
N PHE A 611 10.86 13.39 -15.52
CA PHE A 611 9.55 12.77 -15.58
C PHE A 611 9.61 11.46 -16.38
N GLY A 612 9.24 10.34 -15.72
CA GLY A 612 9.23 9.02 -16.32
C GLY A 612 7.95 8.72 -17.09
N SER A 613 8.12 8.25 -18.33
CA SER A 613 7.12 7.49 -19.10
C SER A 613 7.80 6.17 -19.52
N GLN A 614 7.62 5.63 -20.73
CA GLN A 614 8.60 4.69 -21.28
C GLN A 614 9.90 5.37 -21.71
N ARG A 615 9.90 6.71 -21.74
CA ARG A 615 11.05 7.56 -21.99
C ARG A 615 11.31 8.45 -20.79
N LEU A 616 12.56 8.83 -20.56
CA LEU A 616 12.89 9.87 -19.61
C LEU A 616 12.77 11.24 -20.26
N ASN A 617 11.93 12.09 -19.66
CA ASN A 617 11.71 13.47 -20.07
C ASN A 617 12.40 14.40 -19.09
N ARG A 618 13.00 15.50 -19.60
CA ARG A 618 13.65 16.53 -18.77
C ARG A 618 13.16 17.92 -19.15
N SER A 619 12.84 18.70 -18.14
CA SER A 619 12.52 20.12 -18.21
C SER A 619 13.64 20.92 -17.57
N PHE A 620 13.93 22.12 -18.10
CA PHE A 620 14.85 23.12 -17.54
C PHE A 620 14.12 24.37 -17.02
N ASP A 621 12.79 24.35 -16.98
CA ASP A 621 11.95 25.49 -16.69
C ASP A 621 10.75 25.09 -15.80
N GLU A 622 11.00 24.30 -14.78
CA GLU A 622 10.01 23.87 -13.78
C GLU A 622 8.80 23.08 -14.39
N GLY A 623 9.04 22.33 -15.48
CA GLY A 623 7.99 21.53 -16.12
C GLY A 623 7.13 22.30 -17.14
N LYS A 624 7.48 23.54 -17.52
CA LYS A 624 6.75 24.33 -18.53
C LYS A 624 7.01 23.81 -19.94
N SER A 625 8.22 23.34 -20.23
CA SER A 625 8.58 22.69 -21.47
C SER A 625 9.40 21.42 -21.25
N TRP A 626 9.27 20.47 -22.17
CA TRP A 626 9.84 19.14 -22.02
C TRP A 626 10.65 18.71 -23.24
N LYS A 627 11.68 17.93 -22.97
CA LYS A 627 12.45 17.22 -23.97
C LYS A 627 12.67 15.78 -23.52
N ALA A 628 12.26 14.80 -24.35
CA ALA A 628 12.69 13.42 -24.16
C ALA A 628 14.22 13.33 -24.35
N ILE A 629 14.92 12.81 -23.35
CA ILE A 629 16.38 12.63 -23.36
C ILE A 629 16.77 11.16 -23.47
N SER A 630 15.80 10.30 -23.81
CA SER A 630 16.05 8.87 -24.04
C SER A 630 15.15 8.33 -25.17
N PRO A 631 15.53 7.18 -25.79
CA PRO A 631 14.57 6.33 -26.49
C PRO A 631 13.59 5.68 -25.51
N ASP A 632 12.74 4.73 -25.97
CA ASP A 632 12.05 3.79 -25.08
C ASP A 632 13.09 2.95 -24.34
N LEU A 633 13.07 3.02 -22.99
CA LEU A 633 14.06 2.36 -22.11
C LEU A 633 13.55 1.02 -21.57
N SER A 634 12.31 0.64 -21.90
CA SER A 634 11.68 -0.61 -21.48
C SER A 634 11.96 -1.77 -22.44
N TYR A 635 11.44 -2.98 -22.14
CA TYR A 635 11.39 -4.08 -23.10
C TYR A 635 10.27 -3.89 -24.14
N ASN A 636 9.37 -2.94 -23.91
CA ASN A 636 8.20 -2.67 -24.77
C ASN A 636 7.35 -3.93 -24.99
N LEU A 637 7.03 -4.61 -23.88
CA LEU A 637 6.21 -5.81 -23.92
C LEU A 637 4.76 -5.49 -24.26
N PRO A 638 3.98 -6.45 -24.79
CA PRO A 638 2.56 -6.24 -25.07
C PRO A 638 1.83 -5.79 -23.79
N ASN A 639 1.02 -4.74 -23.93
CA ASN A 639 0.15 -4.23 -22.87
C ASN A 639 -1.23 -4.93 -22.93
N GLY A 640 -1.92 -4.97 -21.78
CA GLY A 640 -3.34 -5.29 -21.66
C GLY A 640 -4.16 -4.02 -21.48
N ASP A 641 -5.04 -4.02 -20.49
CA ASP A 641 -5.96 -2.94 -20.13
C ASP A 641 -5.32 -1.83 -19.26
N VAL A 642 -4.09 -2.04 -18.76
CA VAL A 642 -3.34 -1.04 -17.97
C VAL A 642 -1.98 -0.74 -18.60
N PRO A 643 -1.44 0.50 -18.45
CA PRO A 643 -0.09 0.84 -18.89
C PRO A 643 0.96 -0.05 -18.25
N PHE A 644 1.88 -0.56 -19.07
CA PHE A 644 3.00 -1.40 -18.69
C PHE A 644 4.21 -1.11 -19.58
N SER A 645 5.38 -1.64 -19.24
CA SER A 645 6.66 -1.26 -19.86
C SER A 645 6.92 0.24 -19.70
N THR A 646 6.96 0.69 -18.45
CA THR A 646 7.09 2.09 -18.01
C THR A 646 8.27 2.25 -17.06
N ILE A 647 8.80 3.45 -16.95
CA ILE A 647 9.79 3.79 -15.91
C ILE A 647 9.08 3.84 -14.55
N THR A 648 9.66 3.18 -13.55
CA THR A 648 9.16 3.09 -12.17
C THR A 648 9.96 3.91 -11.19
N THR A 649 11.25 4.15 -11.48
CA THR A 649 12.16 4.90 -10.60
C THR A 649 13.18 5.65 -11.43
N ILE A 650 13.60 6.83 -10.96
CA ILE A 650 14.61 7.71 -11.53
C ILE A 650 15.59 8.07 -10.42
N ALA A 651 16.88 7.98 -10.68
CA ALA A 651 17.91 8.41 -9.75
C ALA A 651 19.01 9.21 -10.46
N GLU A 652 18.97 10.52 -10.32
CA GLU A 652 20.11 11.37 -10.69
C GLU A 652 21.20 11.22 -9.62
N SER A 653 22.45 11.06 -10.05
CA SER A 653 23.56 11.03 -9.09
C SER A 653 23.73 12.39 -8.40
N PRO A 654 23.72 12.47 -7.05
CA PRO A 654 23.99 13.71 -6.36
C PRO A 654 25.42 14.23 -6.54
N LEU A 655 26.33 13.39 -7.11
CA LEU A 655 27.73 13.74 -7.36
C LEU A 655 28.01 14.20 -8.79
N SER A 656 27.13 13.88 -9.75
CA SER A 656 27.31 14.23 -11.16
C SER A 656 25.99 14.33 -11.92
N PHE A 657 25.67 15.50 -12.42
CA PHE A 657 24.50 15.79 -13.26
C PHE A 657 24.39 14.89 -14.51
N GLU A 658 25.50 14.38 -15.00
CA GLU A 658 25.55 13.57 -16.22
C GLU A 658 25.13 12.12 -15.98
N ILE A 659 25.11 11.66 -14.73
CA ILE A 659 24.83 10.28 -14.37
C ILE A 659 23.38 10.17 -13.91
N ILE A 660 22.58 9.40 -14.67
CA ILE A 660 21.17 9.13 -14.34
C ILE A 660 20.93 7.63 -14.52
N TRP A 661 20.24 7.07 -13.53
CA TRP A 661 19.78 5.68 -13.54
C TRP A 661 18.25 5.66 -13.64
N ILE A 662 17.72 4.63 -14.30
CA ILE A 662 16.27 4.34 -14.28
C ILE A 662 16.02 2.85 -14.10
N GLY A 663 14.87 2.52 -13.51
CA GLY A 663 14.30 1.18 -13.48
C GLY A 663 12.94 1.14 -14.16
N THR A 664 12.53 -0.05 -14.63
CA THR A 664 11.25 -0.26 -15.31
C THR A 664 10.43 -1.37 -14.64
N ASP A 665 9.11 -1.33 -14.87
CA ASP A 665 8.18 -2.35 -14.39
C ASP A 665 8.31 -3.71 -15.10
N ASP A 666 8.95 -3.74 -16.26
CA ASP A 666 9.24 -4.96 -17.00
C ASP A 666 10.65 -5.51 -16.76
N GLY A 667 11.43 -4.88 -15.85
CA GLY A 667 12.67 -5.43 -15.29
C GLY A 667 13.96 -4.97 -15.91
N LYS A 668 13.99 -3.81 -16.58
CA LYS A 668 15.24 -3.19 -17.03
C LYS A 668 15.80 -2.19 -16.04
N VAL A 669 17.11 -2.20 -15.88
CA VAL A 669 17.89 -1.10 -15.31
C VAL A 669 18.72 -0.47 -16.42
N GLN A 670 18.57 0.84 -16.62
CA GLN A 670 19.29 1.60 -17.65
C GLN A 670 20.07 2.75 -17.03
N ARG A 671 21.20 3.10 -17.62
CA ARG A 671 22.07 4.16 -17.14
C ARG A 671 22.56 5.03 -18.27
N THR A 672 22.68 6.35 -18.01
CA THR A 672 23.50 7.28 -18.80
C THR A 672 24.63 7.85 -17.97
N THR A 673 25.76 8.22 -18.59
CA THR A 673 26.89 8.96 -17.99
C THR A 673 27.24 10.21 -18.78
N ASP A 674 26.36 10.64 -19.67
CA ASP A 674 26.53 11.81 -20.55
C ASP A 674 25.26 12.67 -20.64
N GLY A 675 24.47 12.67 -19.55
CA GLY A 675 23.27 13.50 -19.41
C GLY A 675 22.12 13.12 -20.34
N GLY A 676 22.06 11.85 -20.75
CA GLY A 676 21.00 11.30 -21.61
C GLY A 676 21.33 11.31 -23.11
N ALA A 677 22.58 11.59 -23.51
CA ALA A 677 22.97 11.50 -24.90
C ALA A 677 23.08 10.03 -25.36
N THR A 678 23.55 9.15 -24.48
CA THR A 678 23.56 7.70 -24.70
C THR A 678 23.05 6.94 -23.46
N TRP A 679 22.41 5.79 -23.70
CA TRP A 679 21.87 4.92 -22.65
C TRP A 679 22.41 3.52 -22.80
N VAL A 680 22.73 2.88 -21.69
CA VAL A 680 23.26 1.52 -21.61
C VAL A 680 22.34 0.67 -20.73
N ASP A 681 21.91 -0.47 -21.27
CA ASP A 681 21.22 -1.51 -20.48
C ASP A 681 22.24 -2.20 -19.58
N VAL A 682 22.03 -2.12 -18.29
CA VAL A 682 22.90 -2.67 -17.23
C VAL A 682 22.17 -3.72 -16.39
N SER A 683 21.15 -4.35 -16.95
CA SER A 683 20.34 -5.37 -16.27
C SER A 683 21.03 -6.73 -16.16
N GLU A 684 22.16 -6.96 -16.86
CA GLU A 684 22.86 -8.24 -16.82
C GLU A 684 23.30 -8.59 -15.40
N GLY A 685 22.96 -9.79 -14.94
CA GLY A 685 23.25 -10.26 -13.57
C GLY A 685 22.13 -10.02 -12.56
N LEU A 686 21.08 -9.27 -12.92
CA LEU A 686 19.87 -9.12 -12.12
C LEU A 686 18.82 -10.19 -12.51
N PRO A 687 17.89 -10.56 -11.61
CA PRO A 687 16.75 -11.39 -11.94
C PRO A 687 15.87 -10.75 -13.02
N ALA A 688 15.79 -11.38 -14.18
CA ALA A 688 15.03 -10.86 -15.32
C ALA A 688 13.54 -10.84 -15.05
N TYR A 689 12.83 -9.86 -15.67
CA TYR A 689 11.37 -9.80 -15.64
C TYR A 689 10.77 -9.63 -14.23
N ARG A 690 11.47 -8.91 -13.35
CA ARG A 690 10.94 -8.44 -12.06
C ARG A 690 10.84 -6.93 -12.09
N TRP A 691 9.80 -6.42 -11.47
CA TRP A 691 9.59 -4.99 -11.31
C TRP A 691 10.76 -4.35 -10.54
N ILE A 692 11.42 -3.36 -11.14
CA ILE A 692 12.43 -2.57 -10.43
C ILE A 692 11.67 -1.60 -9.52
N SER A 693 11.71 -1.85 -8.23
CA SER A 693 10.99 -1.02 -7.25
C SER A 693 11.76 0.26 -6.93
N GLU A 694 13.10 0.19 -6.86
CA GLU A 694 13.96 1.35 -6.62
C GLU A 694 15.32 1.20 -7.28
N VAL A 695 15.87 2.32 -7.76
CA VAL A 695 17.28 2.51 -8.04
C VAL A 695 17.76 3.71 -7.24
N HIS A 696 18.75 3.51 -6.35
CA HIS A 696 19.34 4.55 -5.52
C HIS A 696 20.80 4.81 -5.91
N ALA A 697 21.09 6.01 -6.41
CA ALA A 697 22.44 6.45 -6.74
C ALA A 697 23.20 6.86 -5.47
N SER A 698 24.40 6.33 -5.26
CA SER A 698 25.19 6.65 -4.06
C SER A 698 25.58 8.13 -3.98
N SER A 699 25.45 8.70 -2.78
CA SER A 699 25.98 10.04 -2.45
C SER A 699 27.48 10.06 -2.15
N HIS A 700 28.16 8.90 -2.15
CA HIS A 700 29.57 8.76 -1.76
C HIS A 700 30.49 8.39 -2.92
N ASP A 701 29.97 7.70 -3.93
CA ASP A 701 30.75 7.26 -5.11
C ASP A 701 29.83 7.25 -6.36
N PRO A 702 30.17 8.00 -7.41
CA PRO A 702 29.34 8.11 -8.61
C PRO A 702 29.19 6.81 -9.41
N SER A 703 30.11 5.84 -9.22
CA SER A 703 30.03 4.52 -9.86
C SER A 703 29.16 3.51 -9.11
N THR A 704 28.73 3.88 -7.89
CA THR A 704 27.96 3.01 -7.02
C THR A 704 26.46 3.32 -7.09
N ALA A 705 25.66 2.26 -7.22
CA ALA A 705 24.21 2.32 -7.09
C ALA A 705 23.68 1.05 -6.40
N TYR A 706 22.49 1.17 -5.83
CA TYR A 706 21.73 0.07 -5.25
C TYR A 706 20.44 -0.12 -6.04
N VAL A 707 19.98 -1.35 -6.16
CA VAL A 707 18.72 -1.66 -6.83
C VAL A 707 17.92 -2.68 -6.03
N SER A 708 16.63 -2.43 -5.87
CA SER A 708 15.68 -3.41 -5.38
C SER A 708 14.68 -3.80 -6.47
N LEU A 709 14.28 -5.08 -6.42
CA LEU A 709 13.32 -5.64 -7.36
C LEU A 709 12.31 -6.48 -6.57
N ASN A 710 11.13 -6.65 -7.15
CA ASN A 710 10.13 -7.54 -6.58
C ASN A 710 9.37 -8.34 -7.65
N GLY A 711 8.84 -9.48 -7.23
CA GLY A 711 8.09 -10.42 -8.07
C GLY A 711 6.66 -10.65 -7.59
N TYR A 712 6.11 -9.84 -6.67
CA TYR A 712 4.81 -10.13 -6.07
C TYR A 712 3.66 -10.21 -7.11
N ARG A 713 3.80 -9.52 -8.25
CA ARG A 713 2.86 -9.63 -9.38
C ARG A 713 2.92 -10.96 -10.14
N PHE A 714 3.67 -11.90 -9.57
CA PHE A 714 3.73 -13.32 -9.96
C PHE A 714 3.54 -14.24 -8.73
N ASP A 715 3.11 -13.67 -7.57
CA ASP A 715 3.10 -14.31 -6.25
C ASP A 715 4.48 -14.85 -5.84
N GLU A 716 5.55 -14.21 -6.33
CA GLU A 716 6.93 -14.50 -5.94
C GLU A 716 7.34 -13.54 -4.82
N PHE A 717 7.51 -14.08 -3.61
CA PHE A 717 7.87 -13.33 -2.40
C PHE A 717 9.33 -13.60 -2.02
N VAL A 718 10.25 -13.11 -2.86
CA VAL A 718 11.70 -13.29 -2.71
C VAL A 718 12.38 -11.93 -2.61
N THR A 719 13.35 -11.82 -1.69
CA THR A 719 14.11 -10.60 -1.47
C THR A 719 15.22 -10.42 -2.50
N TYR A 720 15.14 -9.36 -3.27
CA TYR A 720 16.10 -8.95 -4.28
C TYR A 720 16.65 -7.56 -3.99
N VAL A 721 17.87 -7.49 -3.46
CA VAL A 721 18.62 -6.25 -3.25
C VAL A 721 20.04 -6.43 -3.77
N TYR A 722 20.49 -5.54 -4.65
CA TYR A 722 21.80 -5.61 -5.29
C TYR A 722 22.52 -4.27 -5.21
N LYS A 723 23.83 -4.34 -5.27
CA LYS A 723 24.78 -3.21 -5.32
C LYS A 723 25.68 -3.34 -6.52
N THR A 724 25.95 -2.25 -7.21
CA THR A 724 27.08 -2.10 -8.14
C THR A 724 28.09 -1.09 -7.60
N THR A 725 29.36 -1.23 -8.02
CA THR A 725 30.44 -0.26 -7.76
C THR A 725 31.24 0.06 -9.05
N ASP A 726 30.70 -0.30 -10.19
CA ASP A 726 31.31 -0.20 -11.51
C ASP A 726 30.34 0.27 -12.59
N PHE A 727 29.42 1.17 -12.21
CA PHE A 727 28.38 1.71 -13.10
C PHE A 727 27.42 0.64 -13.66
N GLY A 728 27.17 -0.45 -12.94
CA GLY A 728 26.24 -1.50 -13.34
C GLY A 728 26.83 -2.54 -14.30
N GLU A 729 28.16 -2.56 -14.49
CA GLU A 729 28.79 -3.63 -15.24
C GLU A 729 28.69 -4.96 -14.50
N THR A 730 28.70 -4.92 -13.15
CA THR A 730 28.44 -6.08 -12.29
C THR A 730 27.54 -5.73 -11.12
N TRP A 731 26.72 -6.70 -10.69
CA TRP A 731 25.83 -6.59 -9.54
C TRP A 731 26.14 -7.65 -8.49
N VAL A 732 26.21 -7.26 -7.25
CA VAL A 732 26.43 -8.14 -6.10
C VAL A 732 25.21 -8.05 -5.17
N SER A 733 24.66 -9.20 -4.79
CA SER A 733 23.56 -9.23 -3.83
C SER A 733 24.02 -8.75 -2.46
N VAL A 734 23.27 -7.82 -1.89
CA VAL A 734 23.41 -7.31 -0.52
C VAL A 734 22.21 -7.69 0.36
N LYS A 735 21.49 -8.75 0.00
CA LYS A 735 20.42 -9.34 0.78
C LYS A 735 20.85 -9.69 2.23
N GLY A 736 22.09 -10.19 2.41
CA GLY A 736 22.57 -10.63 3.72
C GLY A 736 21.60 -11.64 4.37
N ASN A 737 21.17 -11.33 5.58
CA ASN A 737 20.21 -12.11 6.36
C ASN A 737 18.77 -11.58 6.26
N LEU A 738 18.41 -10.69 5.33
CA LEU A 738 17.01 -10.31 5.13
C LEU A 738 16.14 -11.56 4.88
N PRO A 739 14.96 -11.66 5.50
CA PRO A 739 14.02 -12.73 5.18
C PRO A 739 13.56 -12.62 3.73
N ASP A 740 13.05 -13.71 3.16
CA ASP A 740 12.40 -13.61 1.87
C ASP A 740 11.09 -12.83 1.99
N ASP A 741 10.98 -11.76 1.20
CA ASP A 741 9.87 -10.81 1.20
C ASP A 741 9.93 -9.91 -0.05
N VAL A 742 8.87 -9.15 -0.27
CA VAL A 742 8.81 -8.11 -1.31
C VAL A 742 9.63 -6.90 -0.85
N VAL A 743 10.58 -6.45 -1.66
CA VAL A 743 11.37 -5.23 -1.38
C VAL A 743 10.78 -4.06 -2.15
N ASN A 744 10.42 -3.00 -1.44
CA ASN A 744 9.88 -1.78 -2.03
C ASN A 744 10.97 -0.73 -2.26
N ILE A 745 11.90 -0.59 -1.30
CA ILE A 745 12.94 0.43 -1.36
C ILE A 745 14.24 -0.03 -0.70
N VAL A 746 15.37 0.44 -1.23
CA VAL A 746 16.67 0.41 -0.58
C VAL A 746 17.39 1.74 -0.78
N ILE A 747 17.85 2.35 0.30
CA ILE A 747 18.61 3.61 0.25
C ILE A 747 19.89 3.50 1.07
N GLN A 748 20.91 4.29 0.65
CA GLN A 748 22.16 4.48 1.40
C GLN A 748 22.06 5.74 2.26
N ASP A 749 22.62 5.68 3.47
CA ASP A 749 22.71 6.85 4.34
C ASP A 749 23.60 7.94 3.70
N PRO A 750 23.16 9.21 3.69
CA PRO A 750 23.89 10.30 3.04
C PRO A 750 25.20 10.68 3.72
N ILE A 751 25.40 10.28 4.99
CA ILE A 751 26.60 10.64 5.79
C ILE A 751 27.54 9.43 5.95
N GLN A 752 26.98 8.24 6.22
CA GLN A 752 27.75 7.04 6.55
C GLN A 752 27.54 5.95 5.48
N PRO A 753 28.50 5.74 4.56
CA PRO A 753 28.32 4.85 3.41
C PRO A 753 28.08 3.38 3.76
N GLN A 754 28.35 2.95 4.99
CA GLN A 754 28.14 1.58 5.45
C GLN A 754 26.71 1.34 5.94
N ILE A 755 25.93 2.39 6.12
CA ILE A 755 24.54 2.29 6.58
C ILE A 755 23.61 2.23 5.38
N LEU A 756 22.77 1.21 5.36
CA LEU A 756 21.69 1.04 4.39
C LEU A 756 20.37 0.88 5.11
N TYR A 757 19.30 1.37 4.50
CA TYR A 757 17.93 1.17 4.95
C TYR A 757 17.16 0.43 3.87
N ALA A 758 16.26 -0.50 4.27
CA ALA A 758 15.40 -1.24 3.36
C ALA A 758 13.97 -1.31 3.89
N GLY A 759 13.02 -1.04 3.00
CA GLY A 759 11.59 -1.20 3.24
C GLY A 759 11.06 -2.44 2.52
N LEU A 760 10.48 -3.37 3.28
CA LEU A 760 9.87 -4.60 2.80
C LEU A 760 8.36 -4.58 3.08
N ASP A 761 7.59 -5.53 2.52
CA ASP A 761 6.15 -5.63 2.79
C ASP A 761 5.83 -5.98 4.25
N HIS A 762 6.78 -6.58 4.97
CA HIS A 762 6.58 -6.97 6.36
C HIS A 762 7.66 -6.42 7.29
N GLY A 763 8.07 -5.17 7.09
CA GLY A 763 8.94 -4.47 8.02
C GLY A 763 9.96 -3.55 7.38
N SER A 764 10.61 -2.75 8.23
CA SER A 764 11.70 -1.84 7.88
C SER A 764 13.00 -2.34 8.51
N TYR A 765 14.09 -2.30 7.78
CA TYR A 765 15.38 -2.84 8.20
C TYR A 765 16.50 -1.82 8.04
N ILE A 766 17.53 -1.94 8.87
CA ILE A 766 18.78 -1.21 8.78
C ILE A 766 19.97 -2.17 8.73
N SER A 767 20.95 -1.88 7.89
CA SER A 767 22.27 -2.50 7.93
C SER A 767 23.31 -1.47 8.36
N LEU A 768 24.22 -1.85 9.25
CA LEU A 768 25.33 -1.02 9.72
C LEU A 768 26.69 -1.43 9.07
N ASN A 769 26.65 -2.36 8.11
CA ASN A 769 27.85 -2.98 7.54
C ASN A 769 27.70 -3.29 6.03
N ASP A 770 27.07 -2.36 5.29
CA ASP A 770 26.93 -2.42 3.82
C ASP A 770 26.18 -3.67 3.34
N GLY A 771 25.04 -3.96 3.98
CA GLY A 771 24.12 -5.04 3.59
C GLY A 771 24.55 -6.46 3.97
N LYS A 772 25.63 -6.63 4.76
CA LYS A 772 26.06 -7.97 5.21
C LYS A 772 25.17 -8.54 6.28
N GLU A 773 24.67 -7.69 7.16
CA GLU A 773 23.72 -8.02 8.22
C GLU A 773 22.69 -6.91 8.35
N TRP A 774 21.44 -7.32 8.51
CA TRP A 774 20.27 -6.44 8.63
C TRP A 774 19.56 -6.66 9.95
N HIS A 775 19.04 -5.58 10.53
CA HIS A 775 18.31 -5.56 11.79
C HIS A 775 16.96 -4.91 11.61
N LEU A 776 15.91 -5.54 12.13
CA LEU A 776 14.54 -5.02 12.06
C LEU A 776 14.38 -3.79 12.97
N LEU A 777 13.72 -2.73 12.47
CA LEU A 777 13.26 -1.58 13.24
C LEU A 777 11.99 -1.97 14.04
N ASN A 778 12.19 -2.64 15.17
CA ASN A 778 11.15 -3.35 15.93
C ASN A 778 9.93 -2.52 16.34
N ASN A 779 10.09 -1.20 16.49
CA ASN A 779 9.03 -0.30 16.93
C ASN A 779 8.16 0.22 15.78
N ILE A 780 8.45 -0.21 14.54
CA ILE A 780 7.54 -0.09 13.40
C ILE A 780 6.77 -1.41 13.30
N PRO A 781 5.43 -1.38 13.22
CA PRO A 781 4.63 -2.58 13.00
C PRO A 781 5.01 -3.33 11.71
N ASN A 782 4.60 -4.59 11.61
CA ASN A 782 4.92 -5.49 10.52
C ASN A 782 4.10 -5.18 9.24
N VAL A 783 4.19 -3.93 8.76
CA VAL A 783 3.47 -3.40 7.58
C VAL A 783 4.45 -3.04 6.47
N ALA A 784 3.95 -2.97 5.25
CA ALA A 784 4.74 -2.58 4.10
C ALA A 784 5.34 -1.17 4.28
N SER A 785 6.64 -1.06 4.09
CA SER A 785 7.37 0.20 4.07
C SER A 785 7.72 0.53 2.63
N TYR A 786 7.02 1.50 2.06
CA TYR A 786 7.08 1.78 0.63
C TYR A 786 8.17 2.76 0.25
N ASP A 787 8.43 3.74 1.14
CA ASP A 787 9.40 4.79 0.84
C ASP A 787 10.09 5.29 2.11
N MET A 788 11.31 5.79 1.96
CA MET A 788 12.17 6.25 3.06
C MET A 788 13.03 7.43 2.61
N VAL A 789 13.22 8.40 3.51
CA VAL A 789 14.14 9.52 3.28
C VAL A 789 14.88 9.89 4.56
N VAL A 790 16.19 10.12 4.47
CA VAL A 790 16.98 10.70 5.57
C VAL A 790 17.02 12.20 5.41
N HIS A 791 16.52 12.96 6.39
CA HIS A 791 16.61 14.41 6.38
C HIS A 791 18.07 14.84 6.59
N PRO A 792 18.73 15.51 5.61
CA PRO A 792 20.18 15.67 5.60
C PRO A 792 20.73 16.59 6.69
N ARG A 793 19.93 17.56 7.17
CA ARG A 793 20.31 18.49 8.25
C ARG A 793 20.00 17.91 9.62
N ASP A 794 18.80 17.37 9.82
CA ASP A 794 18.30 16.95 11.14
C ASP A 794 18.67 15.50 11.47
N LEU A 795 19.21 14.76 10.49
CA LEU A 795 19.62 13.35 10.60
C LEU A 795 18.52 12.48 11.20
N GLU A 796 17.31 12.69 10.71
CA GLU A 796 16.16 11.85 11.02
C GLU A 796 15.78 11.03 9.78
N LEU A 797 15.61 9.71 9.93
CA LEU A 797 15.00 8.85 8.92
C LEU A 797 13.49 8.94 9.05
N VAL A 798 12.83 9.26 7.95
CA VAL A 798 11.36 9.19 7.81
C VAL A 798 11.01 7.94 7.04
N VAL A 799 10.13 7.11 7.59
CA VAL A 799 9.64 5.88 6.98
C VAL A 799 8.16 6.03 6.66
N ALA A 800 7.81 5.95 5.40
CA ALA A 800 6.43 5.92 4.93
C ALA A 800 5.93 4.48 4.84
N THR A 801 4.88 4.16 5.60
CA THR A 801 4.29 2.82 5.57
C THR A 801 2.96 2.82 4.81
N HIS A 802 2.69 1.70 4.16
CA HIS A 802 1.42 1.49 3.47
C HIS A 802 0.39 0.79 4.38
N GLY A 803 0.05 1.45 5.51
CA GLY A 803 -0.92 0.91 6.46
C GLY A 803 -0.85 1.50 7.87
N ARG A 804 0.28 2.06 8.30
CA ARG A 804 0.44 2.59 9.66
C ARG A 804 0.99 4.01 9.70
N SER A 805 0.65 4.80 8.66
CA SER A 805 1.10 6.18 8.52
C SER A 805 2.63 6.29 8.47
N MET A 806 3.23 7.33 9.06
CA MET A 806 4.66 7.59 8.97
C MET A 806 5.36 7.51 10.33
N TYR A 807 6.62 7.09 10.29
CA TYR A 807 7.50 7.00 11.46
C TYR A 807 8.75 7.83 11.25
N VAL A 808 9.28 8.36 12.35
CA VAL A 808 10.52 9.17 12.38
C VAL A 808 11.44 8.65 13.47
N LEU A 809 12.72 8.51 13.13
CA LEU A 809 13.77 8.13 14.09
C LEU A 809 15.06 8.92 13.83
N ASP A 810 15.75 9.32 14.88
CA ASP A 810 17.07 9.94 14.82
C ASP A 810 18.11 8.89 14.43
N VAL A 811 18.94 9.15 13.43
CA VAL A 811 19.97 8.22 12.96
C VAL A 811 21.38 8.57 13.44
N THR A 812 21.54 9.63 14.22
CA THR A 812 22.84 10.11 14.73
C THR A 812 23.58 9.03 15.52
N ALA A 813 22.84 8.26 16.34
CA ALA A 813 23.44 7.20 17.14
C ALA A 813 24.02 6.06 16.27
N PHE A 814 23.49 5.82 15.07
CA PHE A 814 24.06 4.85 14.14
C PHE A 814 25.37 5.35 13.54
N HIS A 815 25.44 6.65 13.22
CA HIS A 815 26.67 7.27 12.75
C HIS A 815 27.78 7.21 13.81
N GLU A 816 27.46 7.42 15.08
CA GLU A 816 28.40 7.29 16.18
C GLU A 816 28.81 5.83 16.44
N LEU A 817 27.88 4.87 16.23
CA LEU A 817 28.12 3.45 16.51
C LEU A 817 29.00 2.77 15.47
N VAL A 818 28.81 3.04 14.16
CA VAL A 818 29.53 2.33 13.08
C VAL A 818 31.04 2.28 13.27
N PRO A 819 31.75 3.40 13.58
CA PRO A 819 33.19 3.35 13.81
C PRO A 819 33.57 2.63 15.12
N ARG A 820 32.64 2.44 16.03
CA ARG A 820 32.82 1.83 17.36
C ARG A 820 32.06 0.51 17.56
N ILE A 821 31.55 -0.09 16.49
CA ILE A 821 30.67 -1.28 16.53
C ILE A 821 31.30 -2.48 17.24
N ASN A 822 32.64 -2.55 17.32
CA ASN A 822 33.36 -3.62 17.99
C ASN A 822 33.64 -3.34 19.49
N GLU A 823 33.26 -2.18 20.03
CA GLU A 823 33.38 -1.88 21.45
C GLU A 823 32.34 -2.68 22.24
N SER A 824 32.66 -3.10 23.44
CA SER A 824 31.74 -3.88 24.29
C SER A 824 30.52 -3.07 24.71
N THR A 825 30.70 -1.75 24.84
CA THR A 825 29.66 -0.79 25.17
C THR A 825 29.96 0.54 24.51
N THR A 826 28.93 1.24 24.03
CA THR A 826 29.04 2.60 23.51
C THR A 826 27.96 3.46 24.14
N LEU A 827 28.33 4.50 24.89
CA LEU A 827 27.43 5.53 25.35
C LEU A 827 27.41 6.67 24.33
N PHE A 828 26.22 7.03 23.84
CA PHE A 828 26.06 8.08 22.83
C PHE A 828 26.05 9.47 23.42
N SER A 829 26.16 10.46 22.56
CA SER A 829 26.06 11.86 22.93
C SER A 829 24.76 12.16 23.64
N LEU A 830 24.82 12.88 24.75
CA LEU A 830 23.66 13.19 25.60
C LEU A 830 23.13 14.58 25.28
N SER A 831 21.81 14.71 25.29
CA SER A 831 21.16 16.01 25.12
C SER A 831 21.17 16.82 26.42
N ASP A 832 21.43 18.13 26.29
CA ASP A 832 21.27 19.07 27.39
C ASP A 832 19.81 19.21 27.82
N MET A 833 19.60 19.44 29.12
CA MET A 833 18.27 19.60 29.71
C MET A 833 17.97 21.04 30.05
N ARG A 834 16.74 21.47 29.85
CA ARG A 834 16.27 22.75 30.30
C ARG A 834 15.76 22.65 31.73
N TYR A 835 16.37 23.41 32.65
CA TYR A 835 15.91 23.47 34.05
C TYR A 835 14.49 24.05 34.18
N SER A 836 13.70 23.44 35.06
CA SER A 836 12.39 23.96 35.42
C SER A 836 12.21 23.99 36.95
N SER A 837 11.92 25.15 37.51
CA SER A 837 11.55 25.29 38.92
C SER A 837 10.22 24.60 39.28
N ARG A 838 9.52 24.02 38.25
CA ARG A 838 8.27 23.30 38.42
C ARG A 838 8.47 21.81 38.59
N TRP A 839 9.68 21.30 38.50
CA TRP A 839 9.95 19.86 38.72
C TRP A 839 9.45 19.46 40.11
N GLY A 840 8.68 18.37 40.19
CA GLY A 840 8.00 17.89 41.38
C GLY A 840 6.69 18.63 41.73
N ALA A 841 6.33 19.68 40.99
CA ALA A 841 5.07 20.36 41.24
C ALA A 841 3.88 19.56 40.73
N GLN A 842 2.92 19.32 41.60
CA GLN A 842 1.66 18.68 41.29
C GLN A 842 0.58 19.75 41.13
N SER A 843 -0.08 19.81 39.99
CA SER A 843 -1.08 20.84 39.69
C SER A 843 -2.43 20.58 40.37
N VAL A 844 -2.79 19.29 40.55
CA VAL A 844 -3.98 18.77 41.18
C VAL A 844 -3.74 17.36 41.71
N ASP A 845 -4.42 16.93 42.76
CA ASP A 845 -4.15 15.69 43.49
C ASP A 845 -4.28 14.40 42.65
N TYR A 846 -4.98 14.45 41.54
CA TYR A 846 -5.20 13.29 40.66
C TYR A 846 -4.26 13.26 39.44
N ARG A 847 -3.32 14.22 39.33
CA ARG A 847 -2.28 14.19 38.29
C ARG A 847 -0.93 13.90 38.92
N ASP A 848 -0.11 13.18 38.18
CA ASP A 848 1.28 12.96 38.56
C ASP A 848 2.05 14.29 38.65
N PRO A 849 3.05 14.37 39.53
CA PRO A 849 3.96 15.52 39.57
C PRO A 849 4.63 15.77 38.23
N PHE A 850 4.91 17.03 37.92
CA PHE A 850 5.68 17.39 36.73
C PHE A 850 7.15 17.02 36.97
N GLU A 851 7.57 15.87 36.40
CA GLU A 851 8.93 15.38 36.50
C GLU A 851 9.73 15.62 35.21
N PRO A 852 11.05 15.82 35.31
CA PRO A 852 11.91 15.78 34.13
C PRO A 852 12.04 14.35 33.63
N ASN A 853 12.21 14.19 32.33
CA ASN A 853 12.54 12.91 31.70
C ASN A 853 13.93 13.03 31.08
N PHE A 854 14.92 12.46 31.72
CA PHE A 854 16.27 12.35 31.19
C PHE A 854 16.46 10.98 30.59
N GLU A 855 17.02 10.92 29.39
CA GLU A 855 17.26 9.69 28.64
C GLU A 855 18.75 9.61 28.25
N ALA A 856 19.37 8.47 28.49
CA ALA A 856 20.69 8.16 27.98
C ALA A 856 20.62 6.88 27.14
N LEU A 857 20.81 7.03 25.84
CA LEU A 857 20.90 5.92 24.89
C LEU A 857 22.31 5.35 24.91
N PHE A 858 22.42 4.02 24.93
CA PHE A 858 23.71 3.32 24.83
C PHE A 858 23.53 1.97 24.14
N PHE A 859 24.63 1.50 23.56
CA PHE A 859 24.69 0.21 22.86
C PHE A 859 25.56 -0.78 23.64
N VAL A 860 25.13 -2.04 23.71
CA VAL A 860 25.90 -3.11 24.32
C VAL A 860 26.08 -4.26 23.35
N GLN A 861 27.35 -4.59 23.03
CA GLN A 861 27.67 -5.68 22.12
C GLN A 861 27.75 -7.02 22.81
N GLU A 862 28.50 -7.12 23.92
CA GLU A 862 28.61 -8.33 24.76
C GLU A 862 28.87 -7.97 26.22
N SER A 863 28.49 -8.86 27.14
CA SER A 863 28.88 -8.74 28.53
C SER A 863 30.21 -9.42 28.82
N SER A 864 31.10 -8.72 29.51
CA SER A 864 32.33 -9.31 30.05
C SER A 864 32.13 -10.34 31.17
N SER A 865 30.89 -10.51 31.67
CA SER A 865 30.56 -11.38 32.81
C SER A 865 29.50 -12.44 32.50
N ARG A 866 29.77 -13.33 31.54
CA ARG A 866 28.87 -14.45 31.24
C ARG A 866 28.84 -15.45 32.38
N LYS A 867 27.79 -15.50 33.20
CA LYS A 867 27.54 -16.62 34.12
C LYS A 867 27.12 -17.86 33.30
N ARG A 868 27.85 -18.93 33.39
CA ARG A 868 27.86 -20.15 32.56
C ARG A 868 26.55 -20.96 32.53
N ASN A 869 25.47 -20.53 33.19
CA ASN A 869 24.21 -21.26 33.36
C ASN A 869 22.93 -20.42 33.13
N GLN A 870 22.98 -19.26 32.45
CA GLN A 870 21.76 -18.51 32.14
C GLN A 870 21.34 -18.69 30.68
N THR A 871 20.12 -19.15 30.49
CA THR A 871 19.45 -19.29 29.18
C THR A 871 18.86 -17.96 28.64
N THR A 872 18.98 -16.86 29.39
CA THR A 872 18.54 -15.52 29.02
C THR A 872 19.73 -14.65 28.62
N SER A 873 19.60 -13.93 27.49
CA SER A 873 20.60 -13.00 26.92
C SER A 873 20.70 -11.65 27.67
N SER A 874 20.17 -11.54 28.89
CA SER A 874 20.24 -10.31 29.70
C SER A 874 21.47 -10.32 30.60
N PHE A 875 22.08 -9.18 30.81
CA PHE A 875 23.21 -8.94 31.69
C PHE A 875 23.05 -7.57 32.38
N GLU A 876 23.77 -7.35 33.47
CA GLU A 876 23.66 -6.14 34.28
C GLU A 876 24.78 -5.15 33.94
N VAL A 877 24.42 -3.86 33.80
CA VAL A 877 25.35 -2.72 33.76
C VAL A 877 25.12 -1.83 34.98
N VAL A 878 26.18 -1.18 35.47
CA VAL A 878 26.09 -0.17 36.53
C VAL A 878 26.08 1.21 35.89
N ILE A 879 25.09 2.01 36.24
CA ILE A 879 24.92 3.39 35.75
C ILE A 879 25.13 4.34 36.94
N ASP A 880 26.06 5.26 36.79
CA ASP A 880 26.45 6.25 37.78
C ASP A 880 26.30 7.66 37.21
N VAL A 881 25.59 8.52 37.92
CA VAL A 881 25.50 9.94 37.54
C VAL A 881 26.29 10.76 38.53
N LYS A 882 27.22 11.58 38.04
CA LYS A 882 28.19 12.31 38.83
C LYS A 882 28.12 13.81 38.59
N GLN A 883 28.51 14.58 39.59
CA GLN A 883 28.91 15.97 39.42
C GLN A 883 30.35 16.08 39.99
N ASP A 884 31.27 16.55 39.16
CA ASP A 884 32.72 16.42 39.42
C ASP A 884 33.07 14.94 39.71
N ASP A 885 33.63 14.64 40.89
CA ASP A 885 33.95 13.26 41.31
C ASP A 885 32.87 12.63 42.25
N ALA A 886 31.82 13.36 42.55
CA ALA A 886 30.79 12.88 43.51
C ALA A 886 29.68 12.16 42.79
N SER A 887 29.41 10.88 43.17
CA SER A 887 28.24 10.13 42.72
C SER A 887 26.98 10.72 43.38
N LEU A 888 26.02 11.11 42.53
CA LEU A 888 24.73 11.65 42.93
C LEU A 888 23.62 10.60 42.86
N TYR A 889 23.73 9.68 41.90
CA TYR A 889 22.79 8.59 41.71
C TYR A 889 23.52 7.40 41.14
N SER A 890 23.23 6.21 41.65
CA SER A 890 23.80 4.95 41.15
C SER A 890 22.72 3.88 41.10
N THR A 891 22.66 3.14 40.01
CA THR A 891 21.73 2.03 39.85
C THR A 891 22.34 0.92 39.02
N THR A 892 21.76 -0.29 39.13
CA THR A 892 22.06 -1.41 38.26
C THR A 892 20.86 -1.63 37.32
N MET A 893 21.14 -1.80 36.06
CA MET A 893 20.14 -2.00 35.02
C MET A 893 20.38 -3.34 34.30
N ASP A 894 19.31 -4.13 34.16
CA ASP A 894 19.30 -5.30 33.29
C ASP A 894 19.23 -4.81 31.83
N VAL A 895 20.14 -5.30 31.00
CA VAL A 895 20.26 -4.90 29.59
C VAL A 895 20.31 -6.13 28.67
N GLN A 896 19.96 -5.89 27.41
CA GLN A 896 20.08 -6.88 26.34
C GLN A 896 21.17 -6.43 25.34
N LYS A 897 21.65 -7.35 24.51
CA LYS A 897 22.49 -6.99 23.36
C LYS A 897 21.74 -6.02 22.45
N GLY A 898 22.38 -4.95 22.02
CA GLY A 898 21.79 -3.90 21.19
C GLY A 898 21.60 -2.59 21.94
N PHE A 899 20.70 -1.77 21.45
CA PHE A 899 20.38 -0.47 22.03
C PHE A 899 19.55 -0.61 23.29
N ASN A 900 19.92 0.16 24.31
CA ASN A 900 19.26 0.24 25.61
C ASN A 900 19.12 1.71 25.99
N THR A 901 18.05 2.08 26.69
CA THR A 901 17.81 3.43 27.14
C THR A 901 17.69 3.47 28.66
N PHE A 902 18.50 4.30 29.29
CA PHE A 902 18.37 4.59 30.72
C PHE A 902 17.46 5.80 30.87
N HIS A 903 16.38 5.63 31.64
CA HIS A 903 15.44 6.71 31.98
C HIS A 903 15.62 7.14 33.43
N TRP A 904 15.65 8.44 33.67
CA TRP A 904 15.77 8.99 35.03
C TRP A 904 15.05 10.32 35.14
N ASN A 905 14.38 10.55 36.26
CA ASN A 905 13.68 11.78 36.56
C ASN A 905 14.56 12.86 37.23
N LEU A 906 15.88 12.72 37.20
CA LEU A 906 16.87 13.66 37.78
C LEU A 906 16.71 13.83 39.30
N TRP A 907 16.05 12.92 40.01
CA TRP A 907 15.92 12.96 41.46
C TRP A 907 17.18 12.45 42.14
N ASN A 908 17.78 13.29 43.01
CA ASN A 908 18.91 12.92 43.85
C ASN A 908 18.39 12.44 45.22
N PRO A 909 18.49 11.15 45.54
CA PRO A 909 18.00 10.62 46.79
C PRO A 909 18.79 11.09 48.02
N THR A 910 20.05 11.56 47.84
CA THR A 910 20.90 12.02 48.91
C THR A 910 20.50 13.45 49.39
N THR A 911 20.19 14.30 48.46
CA THR A 911 19.74 15.70 48.77
C THR A 911 18.23 15.78 48.91
N ASN A 912 17.50 14.74 48.54
CA ASN A 912 16.03 14.70 48.46
C ASN A 912 15.46 15.84 47.59
N SER A 913 16.08 16.08 46.44
CA SER A 913 15.71 17.14 45.49
C SER A 913 16.08 16.75 44.08
N TYR A 914 15.45 17.40 43.10
CA TYR A 914 15.90 17.35 41.72
C TYR A 914 17.24 18.05 41.52
N LEU A 915 17.99 17.62 40.47
CA LEU A 915 19.26 18.25 40.12
C LEU A 915 19.06 19.74 39.77
N GLU A 916 20.02 20.58 40.14
CA GLU A 916 20.05 21.98 39.80
C GLU A 916 20.75 22.22 38.46
N LYS A 917 20.83 23.50 38.03
CA LYS A 917 21.65 23.92 36.89
C LYS A 917 23.13 23.58 37.11
N GLY A 918 23.75 23.01 36.08
CA GLY A 918 25.14 22.55 36.15
C GLY A 918 25.48 21.47 35.13
N THR A 919 26.73 21.09 35.10
CA THR A 919 27.27 20.03 34.26
C THR A 919 27.31 18.72 35.04
N TYR A 920 26.83 17.64 34.43
CA TYR A 920 26.74 16.31 35.02
C TYR A 920 27.31 15.28 34.05
N THR A 921 27.85 14.20 34.59
CA THR A 921 28.41 13.09 33.79
C THR A 921 27.66 11.80 34.09
N VAL A 922 27.18 11.15 33.07
CA VAL A 922 26.66 9.77 33.11
C VAL A 922 27.80 8.84 32.80
N GLN A 923 27.97 7.80 33.65
CA GLN A 923 28.97 6.77 33.50
C GLN A 923 28.27 5.41 33.43
N ILE A 924 28.57 4.60 32.42
CA ILE A 924 28.05 3.26 32.25
C ILE A 924 29.21 2.28 32.37
N THR A 925 29.13 1.36 33.30
CA THR A 925 30.13 0.32 33.54
C THR A 925 29.58 -1.04 33.19
N ASN A 926 30.21 -1.69 32.21
CA ASN A 926 29.93 -3.07 31.78
C ASN A 926 31.16 -3.95 32.11
N GLY A 927 31.09 -4.70 33.18
CA GLY A 927 32.20 -5.49 33.69
C GLY A 927 33.41 -4.63 34.08
N SER A 928 34.48 -4.64 33.28
CA SER A 928 35.69 -3.86 33.53
C SER A 928 35.80 -2.60 32.67
N THR A 929 34.87 -2.39 31.75
CA THR A 929 34.88 -1.28 30.81
C THR A 929 33.89 -0.21 31.29
N THR A 930 34.33 1.06 31.23
CA THR A 930 33.54 2.21 31.62
C THR A 930 33.51 3.24 30.50
N HIS A 931 32.32 3.72 30.19
CA HIS A 931 32.11 4.80 29.22
C HIS A 931 31.38 5.95 29.92
N GLU A 932 31.75 7.19 29.58
CA GLU A 932 31.17 8.37 30.18
C GLU A 932 30.84 9.45 29.15
N GLN A 933 29.77 10.19 29.41
CA GLN A 933 29.33 11.35 28.62
C GLN A 933 28.77 12.41 29.57
N SER A 934 29.01 13.68 29.21
CA SER A 934 28.49 14.79 30.00
C SER A 934 27.27 15.44 29.34
N PHE A 935 26.39 15.97 30.19
CA PHE A 935 25.25 16.79 29.77
C PHE A 935 25.13 18.04 30.70
N GLU A 936 24.44 19.07 30.23
CA GLU A 936 24.23 20.29 30.98
C GLU A 936 22.75 20.50 31.30
N ILE A 937 22.42 20.88 32.52
CA ILE A 937 21.12 21.42 32.91
C ILE A 937 21.23 22.96 32.89
N LYS A 938 20.58 23.61 31.91
CA LYS A 938 20.65 25.02 31.57
C LYS A 938 19.54 25.88 32.19
#